data_75987586027a944043fd4faec6a48cad
#
_entry.id   75987586027a944043fd4faec6a48cad
#
_cell.length_a   1.000
_cell.length_b   1.000
_cell.length_c   1.000
_cell.angle_alpha   90.00
_cell.angle_beta   90.00
_cell.angle_gamma   90.00
#
_symmetry.space_group_name_H-M   'P 1'
#
loop_
_entity.id
_entity.type
_entity.pdbx_description
1 polymer ?
#
loop_
_entity_poly.entity_id
_entity_poly.type
_entity_poly.pdbx_seq_one_letter_code
_entity_poly.pdbx_strand_id
1 'polypeptide(L)'
;MSALTSHWLRLELRRRLRSLTALGLLIALASGTVLAGVAAARRGDSAIERLMARTLPADVIALPNQPGFDWAPIRALPEVEALAGIVIAPFFVEGLPEFFGYLPPADTEAMRTIERPVVLDGRVPDPARADEVAVTPLFLTTHGKRLGDTLTLRLMTPQQAEDLSTWSGAGGGPLVPARIVGVVRSPFFSDSITTPGNLFPSPALVQKYTDNFLGAKRDFGFVNALVRLRGGEQAIPAFSKSLAEATGRTNIELMNLHDKTRHLRRMQGFERDSLLAFALAALIAAMVLVGQSVARYTTASVGELQALRASGLTGRQSLAAAVAAPVLVSVAGAALGVALAVAASWWTPIGAASLVEPDPGLDADWPVLIAGLVAVPLLVLAGALLAGRLALTTPGAPRRSAVATAAARAGLPVPVVVGARFALEPGRGRTSVPVRPALFSAVAGVLGVLAAFTFSAGVNDAVSHPARFGMTYQLMLFMGEGGRVFGPTDEAVRLAAADPGVAGVTVSYSDVGNADDTSVALFSFEPNGTPVDAVLTEGRMPAGAGEVALAVSSARALGAEVGDVVTLSGHELRVTGVGFVMPAAHNEYHEGGWLTGDGFRAMFGDGFKYFGAMLALRPGADPAAVHERLAAGLRSLPGENTMSVDFVQQPEAATEISNLRVLPVLLAAFLAILAVGAVGHALATAVRRRGVEVAVMRALGMTRRQARTVVLVQATLLAVIGLSFGVPLGVALGRTLWRAVADQTPLFYQPPIAFWALLLVTPVAVLVANALAVWPGRRAARMRIGHVLRAE
;
A
#
# COMPACT_ATOMS: atom_id res chain seq x y z
N MET A 1 4.50 19.55 -43.70
CA MET A 1 4.49 18.22 -44.38
C MET A 1 4.31 18.47 -45.90
N SER A 2 5.09 17.79 -46.74
CA SER A 2 4.86 17.85 -48.19
C SER A 2 3.55 17.16 -48.56
N ALA A 3 2.93 17.57 -49.68
CA ALA A 3 1.69 16.94 -50.21
C ALA A 3 1.83 15.39 -50.34
N LEU A 4 3.00 14.90 -50.67
CA LEU A 4 3.34 13.49 -50.77
C LEU A 4 3.28 12.76 -49.41
N THR A 5 3.80 13.38 -48.33
CA THR A 5 3.76 12.79 -46.97
C THR A 5 2.34 12.73 -46.41
N SER A 6 1.49 13.72 -46.73
CA SER A 6 0.09 13.72 -46.31
C SER A 6 -0.74 12.67 -47.06
N HIS A 7 -0.47 12.50 -48.35
CA HIS A 7 -1.16 11.48 -49.15
C HIS A 7 -0.75 10.06 -48.71
N TRP A 8 0.54 9.83 -48.44
CA TRP A 8 1.04 8.56 -47.89
C TRP A 8 0.40 8.25 -46.54
N LEU A 9 0.33 9.25 -45.61
CA LEU A 9 -0.30 9.07 -44.31
C LEU A 9 -1.77 8.62 -44.42
N ARG A 10 -2.56 9.23 -45.33
CA ARG A 10 -3.97 8.85 -45.57
C ARG A 10 -4.09 7.41 -46.07
N LEU A 11 -3.22 7.00 -46.97
CA LEU A 11 -3.17 5.62 -47.48
C LEU A 11 -2.79 4.62 -46.39
N GLU A 12 -1.82 4.97 -45.57
CA GLU A 12 -1.33 4.11 -44.50
C GLU A 12 -2.38 3.94 -43.38
N LEU A 13 -3.06 5.02 -43.00
CA LEU A 13 -4.19 4.98 -42.09
C LEU A 13 -5.31 4.05 -42.56
N ARG A 14 -5.68 4.09 -43.86
CA ARG A 14 -6.71 3.20 -44.42
C ARG A 14 -6.25 1.75 -44.52
N ARG A 15 -5.02 1.49 -44.90
CA ARG A 15 -4.50 0.13 -45.11
C ARG A 15 -4.15 -0.61 -43.82
N ARG A 16 -3.72 0.14 -42.79
CA ARG A 16 -3.20 -0.42 -41.51
C ARG A 16 -4.01 -0.03 -40.29
N LEU A 17 -5.27 0.37 -40.47
CA LEU A 17 -6.13 0.87 -39.41
C LEU A 17 -6.10 -0.05 -38.17
N ARG A 18 -6.30 -1.37 -38.33
CA ARG A 18 -6.29 -2.33 -37.21
C ARG A 18 -4.96 -2.40 -36.44
N SER A 19 -3.84 -2.24 -37.15
CA SER A 19 -2.51 -2.26 -36.48
C SER A 19 -2.24 -0.94 -35.75
N LEU A 20 -2.71 0.16 -36.33
CA LEU A 20 -2.59 1.49 -35.73
C LEU A 20 -3.51 1.67 -34.54
N THR A 21 -4.75 1.17 -34.60
CA THR A 21 -5.65 1.18 -33.42
C THR A 21 -5.10 0.32 -32.30
N ALA A 22 -4.55 -0.86 -32.58
CA ALA A 22 -3.90 -1.67 -31.55
C ALA A 22 -2.70 -0.97 -30.90
N LEU A 23 -1.88 -0.27 -31.72
CA LEU A 23 -0.77 0.53 -31.20
C LEU A 23 -1.28 1.71 -30.35
N GLY A 24 -2.33 2.41 -30.81
CA GLY A 24 -2.93 3.53 -30.08
C GLY A 24 -3.51 3.09 -28.74
N LEU A 25 -4.19 1.94 -28.68
CA LEU A 25 -4.72 1.37 -27.44
C LEU A 25 -3.60 0.94 -26.47
N LEU A 26 -2.50 0.36 -26.99
CA LEU A 26 -1.34 0.03 -26.18
C LEU A 26 -0.70 1.30 -25.59
N ILE A 27 -0.58 2.37 -26.38
CA ILE A 27 -0.06 3.66 -25.91
C ILE A 27 -1.02 4.26 -24.86
N ALA A 28 -2.33 4.23 -25.12
CA ALA A 28 -3.33 4.76 -24.20
C ALA A 28 -3.32 4.03 -22.84
N LEU A 29 -3.29 2.71 -22.86
CA LEU A 29 -3.19 1.90 -21.65
C LEU A 29 -1.89 2.21 -20.89
N ALA A 30 -0.76 2.21 -21.62
CA ALA A 30 0.56 2.45 -21.03
C ALA A 30 0.67 3.84 -20.42
N SER A 31 0.31 4.90 -21.17
CA SER A 31 0.36 6.28 -20.67
C SER A 31 -0.67 6.51 -19.58
N GLY A 32 -1.89 5.99 -19.73
CA GLY A 32 -2.95 6.11 -18.72
C GLY A 32 -2.54 5.52 -17.37
N THR A 33 -1.94 4.33 -17.36
CA THR A 33 -1.46 3.68 -16.12
C THR A 33 -0.34 4.48 -15.46
N VAL A 34 0.64 4.95 -16.25
CA VAL A 34 1.77 5.75 -15.71
C VAL A 34 1.27 7.08 -15.14
N LEU A 35 0.43 7.78 -15.91
CA LEU A 35 -0.11 9.09 -15.48
C LEU A 35 -1.01 8.95 -14.26
N ALA A 36 -1.86 7.93 -14.22
CA ALA A 36 -2.70 7.63 -13.06
C ALA A 36 -1.86 7.35 -11.81
N GLY A 37 -0.79 6.54 -11.93
CA GLY A 37 0.10 6.24 -10.80
C GLY A 37 0.82 7.47 -10.27
N VAL A 38 1.35 8.33 -11.15
CA VAL A 38 2.03 9.57 -10.75
C VAL A 38 1.06 10.59 -10.15
N ALA A 39 -0.13 10.77 -10.75
CA ALA A 39 -1.15 11.68 -10.24
C ALA A 39 -1.68 11.21 -8.87
N ALA A 40 -1.93 9.90 -8.71
CA ALA A 40 -2.35 9.32 -7.44
C ALA A 40 -1.30 9.50 -6.33
N ALA A 41 -0.01 9.29 -6.66
CA ALA A 41 1.10 9.51 -5.73
C ALA A 41 1.15 10.96 -5.22
N ARG A 42 1.04 11.94 -6.10
CA ARG A 42 1.05 13.36 -5.74
C ARG A 42 -0.18 13.78 -4.94
N ARG A 43 -1.36 13.27 -5.34
CA ARG A 43 -2.61 13.53 -4.63
C ARG A 43 -2.58 12.96 -3.21
N GLY A 44 -2.09 11.73 -3.03
CA GLY A 44 -1.94 11.11 -1.72
C GLY A 44 -0.95 11.83 -0.82
N ASP A 45 0.23 12.16 -1.33
CA ASP A 45 1.31 12.86 -0.61
C ASP A 45 0.87 14.22 -0.04
N SER A 46 -0.02 14.93 -0.72
CA SER A 46 -0.51 16.25 -0.30
C SER A 46 -1.85 16.22 0.47
N ALA A 47 -2.44 15.03 0.72
CA ALA A 47 -3.80 14.94 1.27
C ALA A 47 -3.93 15.55 2.67
N ILE A 48 -3.03 15.21 3.60
CA ILE A 48 -3.07 15.76 4.97
C ILE A 48 -2.83 17.27 4.99
N GLU A 49 -1.93 17.78 4.15
CA GLU A 49 -1.63 19.22 4.08
C GLU A 49 -2.81 20.00 3.53
N ARG A 50 -3.50 19.47 2.51
CA ARG A 50 -4.75 20.06 2.00
C ARG A 50 -5.86 20.04 3.05
N LEU A 51 -5.95 18.98 3.86
CA LEU A 51 -6.91 18.89 4.97
C LEU A 51 -6.58 19.95 6.04
N MET A 52 -5.34 19.99 6.51
CA MET A 52 -4.89 20.98 7.52
C MET A 52 -5.09 22.41 7.07
N ALA A 53 -4.86 22.72 5.79
CA ALA A 53 -5.05 24.07 5.25
C ALA A 53 -6.53 24.52 5.23
N ARG A 54 -7.49 23.60 5.28
CA ARG A 54 -8.95 23.89 5.25
C ARG A 54 -9.61 23.80 6.61
N THR A 55 -8.93 23.20 7.57
CA THR A 55 -9.39 23.04 8.95
C THR A 55 -8.63 23.99 9.85
N LEU A 56 -9.04 24.09 11.09
CA LEU A 56 -8.34 24.84 12.12
C LEU A 56 -7.79 23.86 13.15
N PRO A 57 -6.71 23.10 12.84
CA PRO A 57 -6.27 22.00 13.66
C PRO A 57 -5.81 22.46 15.03
N ALA A 58 -6.02 21.61 16.04
CA ALA A 58 -5.39 21.75 17.34
C ALA A 58 -3.91 21.35 17.25
N ASP A 59 -3.06 22.02 18.03
CA ASP A 59 -1.64 21.70 18.13
C ASP A 59 -1.36 20.70 19.26
N VAL A 60 -2.09 20.84 20.37
CA VAL A 60 -1.95 19.95 21.55
C VAL A 60 -3.30 19.62 22.17
N ILE A 61 -3.35 18.49 22.87
CA ILE A 61 -4.37 18.23 23.89
C ILE A 61 -3.72 18.46 25.25
N ALA A 62 -4.29 19.35 26.05
CA ALA A 62 -3.87 19.55 27.44
C ALA A 62 -4.70 18.65 28.34
N LEU A 63 -4.04 17.81 29.15
CA LEU A 63 -4.59 16.74 29.94
C LEU A 63 -4.35 16.97 31.44
N PRO A 64 -4.98 17.98 32.10
CA PRO A 64 -4.89 18.12 33.52
C PRO A 64 -5.53 16.97 34.28
N ASN A 65 -6.46 16.24 33.66
CA ASN A 65 -7.21 15.11 34.20
C ASN A 65 -7.76 15.41 35.60
N GLN A 66 -8.34 16.59 35.77
CA GLN A 66 -8.81 17.10 37.06
C GLN A 66 -10.28 17.54 36.93
N PRO A 67 -11.17 17.01 37.79
CA PRO A 67 -12.53 17.52 37.93
C PRO A 67 -12.55 19.01 38.21
N GLY A 68 -13.45 19.76 37.58
CA GLY A 68 -13.61 21.18 37.80
C GLY A 68 -12.44 22.08 37.45
N PHE A 69 -11.51 21.62 36.59
CA PHE A 69 -10.38 22.43 36.13
C PHE A 69 -10.84 23.71 35.44
N ASP A 70 -10.32 24.87 35.88
CA ASP A 70 -10.67 26.16 35.29
C ASP A 70 -9.84 26.46 34.04
N TRP A 71 -10.51 26.45 32.88
CA TRP A 71 -9.90 26.77 31.60
C TRP A 71 -9.85 28.28 31.27
N ALA A 72 -10.49 29.15 32.07
CA ALA A 72 -10.57 30.56 31.76
C ALA A 72 -9.19 31.27 31.78
N PRO A 73 -8.30 31.05 32.80
CA PRO A 73 -6.95 31.58 32.77
C PRO A 73 -6.12 31.08 31.58
N ILE A 74 -6.29 29.82 31.20
CA ILE A 74 -5.51 29.21 30.15
C ILE A 74 -5.93 29.75 28.76
N ARG A 75 -7.23 30.00 28.60
CA ARG A 75 -7.78 30.62 27.36
C ARG A 75 -7.25 32.05 27.17
N ALA A 76 -6.86 32.72 28.23
CA ALA A 76 -6.33 34.08 28.23
C ALA A 76 -4.80 34.16 27.97
N LEU A 77 -4.10 33.04 27.92
CA LEU A 77 -2.66 33.01 27.67
C LEU A 77 -2.33 33.56 26.29
N PRO A 78 -1.25 34.34 26.14
CA PRO A 78 -0.91 34.95 24.86
C PRO A 78 -0.59 33.94 23.74
N GLU A 79 -0.14 32.75 24.07
CA GLU A 79 0.16 31.67 23.12
C GLU A 79 -1.11 31.00 22.58
N VAL A 80 -2.24 31.10 23.32
CA VAL A 80 -3.48 30.41 22.95
C VAL A 80 -4.25 31.22 21.92
N GLU A 81 -4.51 30.64 20.76
CA GLU A 81 -5.36 31.18 19.71
C GLU A 81 -6.83 30.76 19.90
N ALA A 82 -7.05 29.46 20.15
CA ALA A 82 -8.36 28.88 20.42
C ALA A 82 -8.21 27.67 21.38
N LEU A 83 -9.28 27.43 22.15
CA LEU A 83 -9.35 26.33 23.09
C LEU A 83 -10.77 25.75 23.10
N ALA A 84 -10.91 24.43 22.93
CA ALA A 84 -12.19 23.74 23.05
C ALA A 84 -12.12 22.59 24.05
N GLY A 85 -13.12 22.53 24.93
CA GLY A 85 -13.27 21.44 25.90
C GLY A 85 -13.70 20.13 25.25
N ILE A 86 -13.11 19.02 25.70
CA ILE A 86 -13.51 17.66 25.37
C ILE A 86 -13.70 16.86 26.65
N VAL A 87 -14.78 16.07 26.74
CA VAL A 87 -15.01 15.22 27.91
C VAL A 87 -14.36 13.86 27.67
N ILE A 88 -13.70 13.34 28.70
CA ILE A 88 -13.20 11.97 28.66
C ILE A 88 -14.29 11.06 29.24
N ALA A 89 -15.22 10.62 28.42
CA ALA A 89 -16.27 9.70 28.81
C ALA A 89 -16.84 8.97 27.60
N PRO A 90 -17.11 7.66 27.70
CA PRO A 90 -17.71 6.90 26.62
C PRO A 90 -19.22 7.16 26.50
N PHE A 91 -19.75 6.96 25.30
CA PHE A 91 -21.16 6.78 25.02
C PHE A 91 -21.31 5.69 23.96
N PHE A 92 -22.44 5.03 23.93
CA PHE A 92 -22.69 3.85 23.11
C PHE A 92 -23.76 4.11 22.06
N VAL A 93 -23.83 3.26 21.04
CA VAL A 93 -24.89 3.30 20.02
C VAL A 93 -25.64 1.99 20.05
N GLU A 94 -26.98 2.07 20.28
CA GLU A 94 -27.86 0.90 20.30
C GLU A 94 -27.77 0.12 18.96
N GLY A 95 -27.63 -1.19 19.04
CA GLY A 95 -27.47 -2.07 17.89
C GLY A 95 -26.09 -2.07 17.26
N LEU A 96 -25.11 -1.40 17.86
CA LEU A 96 -23.70 -1.42 17.47
C LEU A 96 -22.83 -1.77 18.68
N PRO A 97 -22.82 -3.03 19.14
CA PRO A 97 -22.17 -3.40 20.41
C PRO A 97 -20.65 -3.21 20.43
N GLU A 98 -20.01 -3.23 19.26
CA GLU A 98 -18.55 -3.02 19.13
C GLU A 98 -18.17 -1.55 18.99
N PHE A 99 -19.17 -0.63 18.89
CA PHE A 99 -18.91 0.79 18.76
C PHE A 99 -19.15 1.51 20.08
N PHE A 100 -18.17 2.25 20.51
CA PHE A 100 -18.33 3.27 21.54
C PHE A 100 -17.75 4.59 21.04
N GLY A 101 -18.47 5.68 21.30
CA GLY A 101 -17.96 7.02 21.05
C GLY A 101 -17.13 7.48 22.24
N TYR A 102 -16.16 8.31 22.01
CA TYR A 102 -15.26 8.84 23.00
C TYR A 102 -14.93 10.32 22.72
N LEU A 103 -14.58 11.10 23.71
CA LEU A 103 -14.20 12.51 23.57
C LEU A 103 -15.32 13.42 22.99
N PRO A 104 -16.58 13.37 23.47
CA PRO A 104 -17.59 14.29 22.99
C PRO A 104 -17.21 15.76 23.31
N PRO A 105 -17.54 16.73 22.41
CA PRO A 105 -17.30 18.16 22.66
C PRO A 105 -18.06 18.67 23.91
N ALA A 106 -17.36 19.39 24.78
CA ALA A 106 -17.94 19.99 26.00
C ALA A 106 -18.50 21.39 25.74
N ASP A 107 -17.95 22.12 24.80
CA ASP A 107 -18.31 23.49 24.47
C ASP A 107 -18.53 23.74 22.96
N THR A 108 -18.98 24.94 22.63
CA THR A 108 -19.35 25.30 21.26
C THR A 108 -18.18 25.69 20.36
N GLU A 109 -16.95 25.67 20.88
CA GLU A 109 -15.74 26.05 20.14
C GLU A 109 -15.25 24.92 19.23
N ALA A 110 -15.43 23.66 19.69
CA ALA A 110 -15.11 22.49 18.88
C ALA A 110 -15.92 22.46 17.57
N MET A 111 -15.26 22.10 16.47
CA MET A 111 -15.79 22.12 15.10
C MET A 111 -16.10 23.51 14.54
N ARG A 112 -15.76 24.59 15.26
CA ARG A 112 -16.03 25.99 14.81
C ARG A 112 -14.77 26.83 14.79
N THR A 113 -14.13 27.05 15.93
CA THR A 113 -12.91 27.86 16.08
C THR A 113 -11.66 27.00 16.16
N ILE A 114 -11.84 25.74 16.56
CA ILE A 114 -10.80 24.71 16.59
C ILE A 114 -11.37 23.42 16.01
N GLU A 115 -10.54 22.68 15.27
CA GLU A 115 -10.95 21.46 14.54
C GLU A 115 -12.18 21.67 13.66
N ARG A 116 -12.29 22.84 13.02
CA ARG A 116 -13.39 23.10 12.06
C ARG A 116 -13.28 22.13 10.88
N PRO A 117 -14.22 21.17 10.74
CA PRO A 117 -14.05 20.10 9.76
C PRO A 117 -14.38 20.55 8.34
N VAL A 118 -13.81 19.85 7.36
CA VAL A 118 -14.35 19.80 6.00
C VAL A 118 -15.64 18.98 6.06
N VAL A 119 -16.72 19.55 5.52
CA VAL A 119 -18.01 18.85 5.37
C VAL A 119 -18.01 18.18 4.01
N LEU A 120 -18.04 16.85 4.03
CA LEU A 120 -18.08 16.02 2.81
C LEU A 120 -19.52 15.86 2.29
N ASP A 121 -20.49 15.79 3.21
CA ASP A 121 -21.91 15.75 2.89
C ASP A 121 -22.73 16.29 4.07
N GLY A 122 -23.88 16.92 3.80
CA GLY A 122 -24.72 17.51 4.83
C GLY A 122 -24.17 18.79 5.46
N ARG A 123 -24.13 18.87 6.79
CA ARG A 123 -23.67 20.02 7.58
C ARG A 123 -23.09 19.62 8.94
N VAL A 124 -22.38 20.52 9.59
CA VAL A 124 -21.95 20.36 10.99
C VAL A 124 -23.19 20.35 11.91
N PRO A 125 -23.22 19.56 13.01
CA PRO A 125 -24.28 19.58 14.00
C PRO A 125 -24.51 21.00 14.58
N ASP A 126 -25.78 21.34 14.81
CA ASP A 126 -26.12 22.58 15.48
C ASP A 126 -25.72 22.48 16.97
N PRO A 127 -24.87 23.41 17.46
CA PRO A 127 -24.36 23.35 18.82
C PRO A 127 -25.45 23.47 19.91
N ALA A 128 -26.66 23.92 19.54
CA ALA A 128 -27.81 24.04 20.46
C ALA A 128 -28.72 22.79 20.47
N ARG A 129 -28.46 21.80 19.59
CA ARG A 129 -29.33 20.62 19.40
C ARG A 129 -28.64 19.34 19.86
N ALA A 130 -29.11 18.77 20.97
CA ALA A 130 -28.58 17.51 21.53
C ALA A 130 -28.93 16.26 20.71
N ASP A 131 -29.83 16.38 19.72
CA ASP A 131 -30.29 15.30 18.85
C ASP A 131 -29.64 15.27 17.46
N GLU A 132 -28.46 15.89 17.34
CA GLU A 132 -27.70 15.91 16.09
C GLU A 132 -26.28 15.38 16.30
N VAL A 133 -25.81 14.60 15.30
CA VAL A 133 -24.46 14.05 15.25
C VAL A 133 -23.83 14.22 13.89
N ALA A 134 -22.53 14.40 13.84
CA ALA A 134 -21.71 14.21 12.65
C ALA A 134 -20.98 12.87 12.73
N VAL A 135 -20.66 12.29 11.57
CA VAL A 135 -19.91 11.04 11.48
C VAL A 135 -18.81 11.14 10.44
N THR A 136 -17.85 10.21 10.51
CA THR A 136 -16.85 10.06 9.46
C THR A 136 -17.36 9.15 8.34
N PRO A 137 -16.77 9.19 7.13
CA PRO A 137 -17.17 8.33 6.02
C PRO A 137 -17.11 6.83 6.35
N LEU A 138 -16.08 6.40 7.09
CA LEU A 138 -15.92 5.00 7.46
C LEU A 138 -17.04 4.52 8.39
N PHE A 139 -17.53 5.37 9.30
CA PHE A 139 -18.69 5.04 10.14
C PHE A 139 -19.92 4.63 9.31
N LEU A 140 -20.22 5.40 8.25
CA LEU A 140 -21.36 5.08 7.38
C LEU A 140 -21.18 3.74 6.68
N THR A 141 -20.00 3.48 6.14
CA THR A 141 -19.74 2.25 5.37
C THR A 141 -19.67 1.02 6.26
N THR A 142 -19.01 1.12 7.42
CA THR A 142 -18.84 0.00 8.37
C THR A 142 -20.18 -0.42 8.98
N HIS A 143 -21.00 0.56 9.36
CA HIS A 143 -22.28 0.28 10.04
C HIS A 143 -23.50 0.30 9.12
N GLY A 144 -23.31 0.45 7.79
CA GLY A 144 -24.42 0.47 6.81
C GLY A 144 -25.40 1.61 7.02
N LYS A 145 -24.96 2.76 7.55
CA LYS A 145 -25.78 3.94 7.82
C LYS A 145 -25.68 4.95 6.69
N ARG A 146 -26.60 5.90 6.68
CA ARG A 146 -26.70 6.98 5.68
C ARG A 146 -26.95 8.32 6.35
N LEU A 147 -26.60 9.39 5.65
CA LEU A 147 -26.96 10.74 6.04
C LEU A 147 -28.49 10.86 6.21
N GLY A 148 -28.92 11.42 7.33
CA GLY A 148 -30.33 11.55 7.70
C GLY A 148 -30.90 10.42 8.58
N ASP A 149 -30.18 9.29 8.71
CA ASP A 149 -30.60 8.20 9.62
C ASP A 149 -30.57 8.68 11.07
N THR A 150 -31.44 8.09 11.89
CA THR A 150 -31.46 8.32 13.33
C THR A 150 -30.79 7.16 14.05
N LEU A 151 -29.84 7.46 14.91
CA LEU A 151 -29.18 6.55 15.83
C LEU A 151 -29.79 6.73 17.21
N THR A 152 -29.74 5.70 18.04
CA THR A 152 -30.09 5.82 19.45
C THR A 152 -28.78 5.76 20.26
N LEU A 153 -28.38 6.89 20.82
CA LEU A 153 -27.20 6.97 21.71
C LEU A 153 -27.64 6.49 23.09
N ARG A 154 -26.87 5.61 23.69
CA ARG A 154 -27.04 5.20 25.08
C ARG A 154 -25.91 5.82 25.91
N LEU A 155 -26.29 6.63 26.89
CA LEU A 155 -25.37 7.27 27.82
C LEU A 155 -25.10 6.37 29.01
N MET A 156 -24.12 6.76 29.83
CA MET A 156 -23.89 6.15 31.12
C MET A 156 -24.89 6.67 32.16
N THR A 157 -25.15 5.94 33.26
CA THR A 157 -25.78 6.53 34.43
C THR A 157 -24.77 7.48 35.10
N PRO A 158 -25.20 8.46 35.93
CA PRO A 158 -24.29 9.30 36.68
C PRO A 158 -23.33 8.51 37.58
N GLN A 159 -23.79 7.37 38.11
CA GLN A 159 -22.96 6.47 38.94
C GLN A 159 -21.91 5.74 38.09
N GLN A 160 -22.27 5.29 36.90
CA GLN A 160 -21.29 4.69 35.98
C GLN A 160 -20.24 5.72 35.55
N ALA A 161 -20.61 6.97 35.33
CA ALA A 161 -19.66 8.03 34.96
C ALA A 161 -18.64 8.34 36.08
N GLU A 162 -18.90 7.92 37.33
CA GLU A 162 -18.01 8.06 38.48
C GLU A 162 -17.09 6.84 38.69
N ASP A 163 -17.17 5.79 37.84
CA ASP A 163 -16.42 4.55 38.05
C ASP A 163 -15.86 4.00 36.72
N LEU A 164 -14.53 4.10 36.53
CA LEU A 164 -13.83 3.61 35.35
C LEU A 164 -14.06 2.12 35.09
N SER A 165 -14.25 1.32 36.13
CA SER A 165 -14.48 -0.13 35.99
C SER A 165 -15.76 -0.46 35.22
N THR A 166 -16.70 0.48 35.17
CA THR A 166 -18.00 0.33 34.46
C THR A 166 -17.96 0.78 33.02
N TRP A 167 -16.86 1.42 32.56
CA TRP A 167 -16.75 2.01 31.22
C TRP A 167 -16.62 0.96 30.11
N SER A 168 -16.20 -0.24 30.43
CA SER A 168 -16.15 -1.39 29.50
C SER A 168 -17.49 -2.08 29.29
N GLY A 169 -18.52 -1.72 30.07
CA GLY A 169 -19.87 -2.28 29.99
C GLY A 169 -20.82 -1.45 29.11
N ALA A 170 -21.99 -2.00 28.83
CA ALA A 170 -23.06 -1.24 28.19
C ALA A 170 -23.55 -0.09 29.08
N GLY A 171 -23.78 1.09 28.51
CA GLY A 171 -24.35 2.20 29.23
C GLY A 171 -25.73 1.88 29.79
N GLY A 172 -25.99 2.23 31.06
CA GLY A 172 -27.29 2.04 31.73
C GLY A 172 -28.16 3.30 31.79
N GLY A 173 -27.69 4.39 31.19
CA GLY A 173 -28.32 5.71 31.24
C GLY A 173 -29.37 5.97 30.15
N PRO A 174 -29.69 7.25 29.92
CA PRO A 174 -30.72 7.66 28.97
C PRO A 174 -30.43 7.20 27.53
N LEU A 175 -31.51 6.90 26.80
CA LEU A 175 -31.52 6.70 25.37
C LEU A 175 -31.84 8.02 24.68
N VAL A 176 -30.94 8.49 23.83
CA VAL A 176 -31.07 9.77 23.13
C VAL A 176 -31.09 9.50 21.61
N PRO A 177 -32.25 9.77 20.95
CA PRO A 177 -32.30 9.72 19.49
C PRO A 177 -31.44 10.86 18.92
N ALA A 178 -30.55 10.54 18.01
CA ALA A 178 -29.66 11.51 17.37
C ALA A 178 -29.62 11.28 15.87
N ARG A 179 -29.84 12.34 15.10
CA ARG A 179 -29.86 12.29 13.64
C ARG A 179 -28.48 12.56 13.07
N ILE A 180 -28.05 11.76 12.11
CA ILE A 180 -26.83 12.02 11.33
C ILE A 180 -27.10 13.19 10.40
N VAL A 181 -26.50 14.36 10.66
CA VAL A 181 -26.73 15.59 9.90
C VAL A 181 -25.56 15.95 9.01
N GLY A 182 -24.39 15.33 9.21
CA GLY A 182 -23.22 15.59 8.40
C GLY A 182 -22.19 14.47 8.38
N VAL A 183 -21.48 14.42 7.29
CA VAL A 183 -20.28 13.59 7.12
C VAL A 183 -19.09 14.54 7.09
N VAL A 184 -18.17 14.39 8.04
CA VAL A 184 -17.12 15.38 8.32
C VAL A 184 -15.75 14.74 8.39
N ARG A 185 -14.71 15.60 8.23
CA ARG A 185 -13.31 15.22 8.33
C ARG A 185 -12.46 16.40 8.82
N SER A 186 -11.61 16.14 9.81
CA SER A 186 -10.54 17.04 10.24
C SER A 186 -9.35 16.23 10.74
N PRO A 187 -8.19 16.81 11.04
CA PRO A 187 -7.05 16.05 11.57
C PRO A 187 -7.36 15.27 12.84
N PHE A 188 -8.17 15.84 13.74
CA PHE A 188 -8.62 15.16 14.96
C PHE A 188 -9.85 14.28 14.72
N PHE A 189 -10.85 14.79 13.98
CA PHE A 189 -12.11 14.10 13.66
C PHE A 189 -11.99 13.38 12.30
N SER A 190 -11.01 12.50 12.13
CA SER A 190 -10.79 11.68 10.95
C SER A 190 -10.97 10.21 11.25
N ASP A 191 -11.14 9.45 10.19
CA ASP A 191 -11.07 7.99 10.26
C ASP A 191 -9.65 7.55 10.59
N SER A 192 -9.53 6.41 11.26
CA SER A 192 -8.27 5.69 11.46
C SER A 192 -8.35 4.33 10.80
N ILE A 193 -7.20 3.76 10.49
CA ILE A 193 -7.11 2.41 9.91
C ILE A 193 -7.61 1.35 10.90
N THR A 194 -7.51 1.64 12.20
CA THR A 194 -7.80 0.70 13.29
C THR A 194 -9.18 0.87 13.92
N THR A 195 -9.91 1.94 13.58
CA THR A 195 -11.24 2.20 14.16
C THR A 195 -12.36 1.98 13.16
N PRO A 196 -13.54 1.52 13.60
CA PRO A 196 -14.70 1.28 12.72
C PRO A 196 -15.39 2.58 12.24
N GLY A 197 -14.74 3.71 12.30
CA GLY A 197 -15.24 5.05 12.04
C GLY A 197 -15.59 5.79 13.33
N ASN A 198 -15.82 7.10 13.23
CA ASN A 198 -16.07 7.95 14.39
C ASN A 198 -17.42 8.66 14.30
N LEU A 199 -17.98 8.97 15.48
CA LEU A 199 -19.22 9.70 15.66
C LEU A 199 -19.00 10.84 16.67
N PHE A 200 -19.46 12.04 16.29
CA PHE A 200 -19.26 13.26 17.08
C PHE A 200 -20.61 13.91 17.34
N PRO A 201 -21.10 13.87 18.58
CA PRO A 201 -22.34 14.56 18.96
C PRO A 201 -22.15 16.07 19.00
N SER A 202 -23.26 16.79 18.94
CA SER A 202 -23.29 18.20 19.26
C SER A 202 -22.91 18.44 20.73
N PRO A 203 -22.22 19.57 21.08
CA PRO A 203 -21.92 19.91 22.46
C PRO A 203 -23.15 20.06 23.36
N ALA A 204 -24.32 20.36 22.79
CA ALA A 204 -25.60 20.37 23.56
C ALA A 204 -25.93 19.01 24.19
N LEU A 205 -25.41 17.90 23.69
CA LEU A 205 -25.60 16.59 24.30
C LEU A 205 -24.92 16.55 25.67
N VAL A 206 -23.65 16.96 25.77
CA VAL A 206 -22.89 17.00 27.02
C VAL A 206 -23.52 18.02 27.97
N GLN A 207 -23.91 19.20 27.48
CA GLN A 207 -24.53 20.24 28.30
C GLN A 207 -25.88 19.81 28.88
N LYS A 208 -26.70 19.10 28.10
CA LYS A 208 -28.01 18.61 28.55
C LYS A 208 -27.93 17.43 29.50
N TYR A 209 -26.94 16.57 29.32
CA TYR A 209 -26.75 15.33 30.08
C TYR A 209 -25.43 15.33 30.86
N THR A 210 -25.05 16.48 31.42
CA THR A 210 -23.76 16.70 32.09
C THR A 210 -23.43 15.62 33.12
N ASP A 211 -24.40 15.24 33.98
CA ASP A 211 -24.17 14.24 35.01
C ASP A 211 -23.95 12.83 34.47
N ASN A 212 -24.44 12.55 33.27
CA ASN A 212 -24.20 11.27 32.58
C ASN A 212 -22.80 11.17 31.95
N PHE A 213 -22.06 12.27 31.86
CA PHE A 213 -20.70 12.34 31.35
C PHE A 213 -19.68 12.64 32.45
N LEU A 214 -20.01 13.49 33.43
CA LEU A 214 -19.08 13.95 34.45
C LEU A 214 -19.37 13.39 35.87
N GLY A 215 -20.44 12.58 36.02
CA GLY A 215 -20.92 12.12 37.32
C GLY A 215 -21.75 13.18 38.06
N ALA A 216 -22.64 12.74 38.93
CA ALA A 216 -23.52 13.62 39.73
C ALA A 216 -22.74 14.47 40.74
N LYS A 217 -21.71 13.92 41.34
CA LYS A 217 -20.85 14.61 42.30
C LYS A 217 -19.83 15.53 41.65
N ARG A 218 -19.51 15.30 40.37
CA ARG A 218 -18.47 16.01 39.56
C ARG A 218 -17.07 16.02 40.20
N ASP A 219 -16.81 15.01 41.02
CA ASP A 219 -15.52 14.80 41.68
C ASP A 219 -14.61 13.80 40.94
N PHE A 220 -15.13 13.15 39.89
CA PHE A 220 -14.42 12.17 39.11
C PHE A 220 -14.26 12.58 37.63
N GLY A 221 -15.39 12.87 36.93
CA GLY A 221 -15.36 13.23 35.51
C GLY A 221 -14.68 14.58 35.27
N PHE A 222 -13.92 14.68 34.19
CA PHE A 222 -13.16 15.90 33.89
C PHE A 222 -13.24 16.29 32.42
N VAL A 223 -12.96 17.55 32.14
CA VAL A 223 -12.87 18.13 30.80
C VAL A 223 -11.44 18.47 30.51
N ASN A 224 -10.89 17.85 29.49
CA ASN A 224 -9.60 18.22 28.91
C ASN A 224 -9.81 19.20 27.75
N ALA A 225 -8.75 19.72 27.15
CA ALA A 225 -8.91 20.70 26.08
C ALA A 225 -8.01 20.43 24.87
N LEU A 226 -8.61 20.60 23.70
CA LEU A 226 -7.90 20.84 22.45
C LEU A 226 -7.43 22.28 22.43
N VAL A 227 -6.15 22.52 22.19
CA VAL A 227 -5.57 23.87 22.17
C VAL A 227 -4.90 24.13 20.85
N ARG A 228 -5.24 25.25 20.24
CA ARG A 228 -4.58 25.79 19.07
C ARG A 228 -3.71 26.96 19.49
N LEU A 229 -2.43 26.92 19.09
CA LEU A 229 -1.43 27.87 19.51
C LEU A 229 -1.08 28.88 18.41
N ARG A 230 -0.82 30.12 18.81
CA ARG A 230 -0.21 31.12 17.91
C ARG A 230 1.25 30.77 17.71
N GLY A 231 1.59 30.35 16.53
CA GLY A 231 2.92 29.84 16.18
C GLY A 231 3.02 28.31 16.07
N GLY A 232 1.89 27.60 16.25
CA GLY A 232 1.78 26.15 16.02
C GLY A 232 2.70 25.35 16.94
N GLU A 233 3.30 24.29 16.40
CA GLU A 233 4.18 23.36 17.14
C GLU A 233 5.33 24.07 17.87
N GLN A 234 5.91 25.12 17.28
CA GLN A 234 7.03 25.84 17.88
C GLN A 234 6.66 26.59 19.16
N ALA A 235 5.38 26.85 19.38
CA ALA A 235 4.90 27.52 20.59
C ALA A 235 4.64 26.53 21.76
N ILE A 236 4.70 25.22 21.55
CA ILE A 236 4.41 24.21 22.59
C ILE A 236 5.30 24.36 23.84
N PRO A 237 6.63 24.56 23.74
CA PRO A 237 7.47 24.74 24.93
C PRO A 237 7.12 26.01 25.74
N ALA A 238 6.82 27.12 25.02
CA ALA A 238 6.40 28.37 25.68
C ALA A 238 5.04 28.20 26.37
N PHE A 239 4.07 27.57 25.69
CA PHE A 239 2.76 27.27 26.22
C PHE A 239 2.86 26.34 27.45
N SER A 240 3.70 25.31 27.43
CA SER A 240 3.95 24.41 28.58
C SER A 240 4.41 25.17 29.83
N LYS A 241 5.34 26.12 29.64
CA LYS A 241 5.83 26.97 30.70
C LYS A 241 4.72 27.90 31.24
N SER A 242 4.01 28.61 30.37
CA SER A 242 2.91 29.52 30.74
C SER A 242 1.76 28.75 31.42
N LEU A 243 1.46 27.54 30.99
CA LEU A 243 0.48 26.66 31.60
C LEU A 243 0.90 26.29 33.04
N ALA A 244 2.17 25.90 33.22
CA ALA A 244 2.70 25.58 34.56
C ALA A 244 2.68 26.80 35.51
N GLU A 245 3.02 27.97 35.00
CA GLU A 245 2.96 29.23 35.78
C GLU A 245 1.52 29.61 36.16
N ALA A 246 0.58 29.50 35.21
CA ALA A 246 -0.82 29.85 35.43
C ALA A 246 -1.55 28.87 36.38
N THR A 247 -1.15 27.60 36.40
CA THR A 247 -1.81 26.56 37.19
C THR A 247 -1.08 26.20 38.48
N GLY A 248 0.20 26.59 38.61
CA GLY A 248 1.10 26.12 39.66
C GLY A 248 1.46 24.62 39.56
N ARG A 249 1.18 23.98 38.43
CA ARG A 249 1.37 22.55 38.20
C ARG A 249 2.33 22.29 37.01
N THR A 250 3.36 21.50 37.25
CA THR A 250 4.34 21.08 36.23
C THR A 250 4.06 19.70 35.61
N ASN A 251 3.03 19.02 36.15
CA ASN A 251 2.68 17.65 35.77
C ASN A 251 1.46 17.55 34.82
N ILE A 252 1.06 18.64 34.20
CA ILE A 252 -0.01 18.59 33.19
C ILE A 252 0.58 18.04 31.89
N GLU A 253 0.10 16.92 31.46
CA GLU A 253 0.53 16.30 30.21
C GLU A 253 0.01 17.09 28.99
N LEU A 254 0.90 17.37 28.04
CA LEU A 254 0.58 17.96 26.74
C LEU A 254 0.81 16.92 25.66
N MET A 255 -0.27 16.38 25.11
CA MET A 255 -0.20 15.47 23.97
C MET A 255 -0.02 16.27 22.68
N ASN A 256 1.14 16.16 22.05
CA ASN A 256 1.45 16.85 20.80
C ASN A 256 0.73 16.18 19.61
N LEU A 257 -0.23 16.85 18.99
CA LEU A 257 -0.98 16.33 17.84
C LEU A 257 -0.18 16.33 16.53
N HIS A 258 0.94 17.06 16.48
CA HIS A 258 1.84 17.01 15.34
C HIS A 258 2.56 15.66 15.22
N ASP A 259 2.72 14.91 16.30
CA ASP A 259 3.26 13.55 16.28
C ASP A 259 2.38 12.63 15.43
N LYS A 260 1.07 12.66 15.66
CA LYS A 260 0.08 11.95 14.83
C LYS A 260 0.16 12.38 13.36
N THR A 261 0.29 13.68 13.13
CA THR A 261 0.42 14.23 11.77
C THR A 261 1.72 13.78 11.11
N ARG A 262 2.84 13.74 11.84
CA ARG A 262 4.13 13.22 11.34
C ARG A 262 4.04 11.72 11.00
N HIS A 263 3.33 10.96 11.81
CA HIS A 263 3.08 9.54 11.52
C HIS A 263 2.29 9.38 10.21
N LEU A 264 1.17 10.08 10.05
CA LEU A 264 0.38 10.07 8.81
C LEU A 264 1.20 10.50 7.58
N ARG A 265 2.06 11.52 7.70
CA ARG A 265 2.96 11.92 6.59
C ARG A 265 3.95 10.82 6.23
N ARG A 266 4.50 10.09 7.19
CA ARG A 266 5.38 8.94 6.91
C ARG A 266 4.63 7.86 6.13
N MET A 267 3.40 7.53 6.55
CA MET A 267 2.54 6.57 5.85
C MET A 267 2.25 7.02 4.41
N GLN A 268 1.83 8.28 4.21
CA GLN A 268 1.59 8.85 2.88
C GLN A 268 2.86 8.87 2.02
N GLY A 269 4.03 9.15 2.61
CA GLY A 269 5.32 9.05 1.95
C GLY A 269 5.60 7.65 1.42
N PHE A 270 5.35 6.62 2.22
CA PHE A 270 5.48 5.23 1.82
C PHE A 270 4.50 4.85 0.68
N GLU A 271 3.24 5.28 0.77
CA GLU A 271 2.23 5.09 -0.29
C GLU A 271 2.62 5.80 -1.58
N ARG A 272 3.10 7.06 -1.49
CA ARG A 272 3.64 7.83 -2.62
C ARG A 272 4.77 7.10 -3.30
N ASP A 273 5.77 6.67 -2.54
CA ASP A 273 6.98 6.01 -3.08
C ASP A 273 6.62 4.67 -3.73
N SER A 274 5.66 3.94 -3.16
CA SER A 274 5.13 2.70 -3.72
C SER A 274 4.40 2.94 -5.06
N LEU A 275 3.57 3.99 -5.14
CA LEU A 275 2.88 4.38 -6.37
C LEU A 275 3.86 4.90 -7.44
N LEU A 276 4.89 5.66 -7.06
CA LEU A 276 5.94 6.10 -7.98
C LEU A 276 6.79 4.93 -8.48
N ALA A 277 7.12 3.97 -7.63
CA ALA A 277 7.80 2.73 -8.03
C ALA A 277 6.94 1.92 -9.01
N PHE A 278 5.64 1.80 -8.76
CA PHE A 278 4.68 1.20 -9.69
C PHE A 278 4.65 1.94 -11.03
N ALA A 279 4.53 3.27 -11.03
CA ALA A 279 4.50 4.10 -12.23
C ALA A 279 5.82 3.99 -13.02
N LEU A 280 6.97 3.95 -12.33
CA LEU A 280 8.29 3.75 -12.95
C LEU A 280 8.40 2.37 -13.59
N ALA A 281 7.98 1.32 -12.90
CA ALA A 281 7.97 -0.04 -13.45
C ALA A 281 7.06 -0.13 -14.69
N ALA A 282 5.87 0.48 -14.62
CA ALA A 282 4.95 0.58 -15.74
C ALA A 282 5.55 1.38 -16.92
N LEU A 283 6.24 2.48 -16.64
CA LEU A 283 6.93 3.29 -17.66
C LEU A 283 8.04 2.50 -18.35
N ILE A 284 8.89 1.80 -17.61
CA ILE A 284 9.97 0.97 -18.16
C ILE A 284 9.38 -0.12 -19.06
N ALA A 285 8.34 -0.82 -18.59
CA ALA A 285 7.66 -1.84 -19.36
C ALA A 285 7.01 -1.26 -20.64
N ALA A 286 6.38 -0.10 -20.52
CA ALA A 286 5.80 0.62 -21.64
C ALA A 286 6.86 1.01 -22.69
N MET A 287 7.99 1.57 -22.25
CA MET A 287 9.11 1.90 -23.15
C MET A 287 9.63 0.69 -23.89
N VAL A 288 9.75 -0.45 -23.22
CA VAL A 288 10.20 -1.70 -23.86
C VAL A 288 9.14 -2.22 -24.84
N LEU A 289 7.90 -2.41 -24.39
CA LEU A 289 6.88 -3.13 -25.15
C LEU A 289 6.24 -2.26 -26.24
N VAL A 290 5.90 -1.00 -25.94
CA VAL A 290 5.38 -0.04 -26.90
C VAL A 290 6.49 0.41 -27.85
N GLY A 291 7.68 0.72 -27.34
CA GLY A 291 8.84 1.13 -28.11
C GLY A 291 9.23 0.10 -29.18
N GLN A 292 9.18 -1.19 -28.84
CA GLN A 292 9.41 -2.27 -29.79
C GLN A 292 8.28 -2.36 -30.85
N SER A 293 7.04 -2.09 -30.47
CA SER A 293 5.91 -2.08 -31.41
C SER A 293 6.05 -0.94 -32.41
N VAL A 294 6.45 0.25 -31.94
CA VAL A 294 6.77 1.42 -32.78
C VAL A 294 7.96 1.14 -33.68
N ALA A 295 9.05 0.60 -33.15
CA ALA A 295 10.25 0.28 -33.91
C ALA A 295 9.95 -0.71 -35.04
N ARG A 296 9.16 -1.76 -34.76
CA ARG A 296 8.73 -2.74 -35.78
C ARG A 296 7.86 -2.13 -36.88
N TYR A 297 6.91 -1.27 -36.45
CA TYR A 297 6.06 -0.56 -37.41
C TYR A 297 6.89 0.34 -38.33
N THR A 298 7.77 1.18 -37.74
CA THR A 298 8.60 2.14 -38.48
C THR A 298 9.57 1.43 -39.45
N THR A 299 10.27 0.39 -38.98
CA THR A 299 11.17 -0.43 -39.81
C THR A 299 10.42 -1.06 -40.98
N ALA A 300 9.16 -1.47 -40.77
CA ALA A 300 8.28 -2.00 -41.82
C ALA A 300 7.97 -0.96 -42.90
N SER A 301 7.62 0.25 -42.46
CA SER A 301 7.25 1.35 -43.35
C SER A 301 8.47 1.85 -44.16
N VAL A 302 9.66 1.94 -43.55
CA VAL A 302 10.92 2.31 -44.20
C VAL A 302 11.23 1.35 -45.33
N GLY A 303 11.07 0.02 -45.17
CA GLY A 303 11.29 -0.97 -46.22
C GLY A 303 10.38 -0.78 -47.46
N GLU A 304 9.10 -0.42 -47.27
CA GLU A 304 8.18 -0.11 -48.37
C GLU A 304 8.55 1.22 -49.07
N LEU A 305 9.01 2.21 -48.31
CA LEU A 305 9.42 3.52 -48.83
C LEU A 305 10.77 3.48 -49.59
N GLN A 306 11.59 2.44 -49.42
CA GLN A 306 12.82 2.26 -50.21
C GLN A 306 12.53 2.13 -51.70
N ALA A 307 11.42 1.49 -52.08
CA ALA A 307 11.00 1.42 -53.47
C ALA A 307 10.64 2.80 -54.05
N LEU A 308 10.04 3.68 -53.27
CA LEU A 308 9.71 5.06 -53.65
C LEU A 308 10.95 5.97 -53.69
N ARG A 309 12.04 5.63 -53.00
CA ARG A 309 13.31 6.34 -53.13
C ARG A 309 13.89 6.22 -54.54
N ALA A 310 13.68 5.09 -55.22
CA ALA A 310 14.07 4.93 -56.59
C ALA A 310 13.28 5.87 -57.53
N SER A 311 12.13 6.40 -57.08
CA SER A 311 11.30 7.39 -57.80
C SER A 311 11.57 8.82 -57.31
N GLY A 312 12.69 9.08 -56.60
CA GLY A 312 13.14 10.44 -56.27
C GLY A 312 12.82 10.93 -54.83
N LEU A 313 12.25 10.10 -53.91
CA LEU A 313 12.09 10.53 -52.52
C LEU A 313 13.44 10.65 -51.80
N THR A 314 13.64 11.77 -51.09
CA THR A 314 14.82 11.95 -50.27
C THR A 314 14.74 11.10 -48.97
N GLY A 315 15.89 10.78 -48.40
CA GLY A 315 15.95 10.02 -47.12
C GLY A 315 15.17 10.66 -45.97
N ARG A 316 15.18 12.02 -45.88
CA ARG A 316 14.43 12.79 -44.88
C ARG A 316 12.92 12.68 -45.10
N GLN A 317 12.45 12.75 -46.35
CA GLN A 317 11.03 12.60 -46.68
C GLN A 317 10.53 11.16 -46.40
N SER A 318 11.32 10.14 -46.72
CA SER A 318 11.02 8.75 -46.38
C SER A 318 10.92 8.53 -44.89
N LEU A 319 11.86 9.08 -44.13
CA LEU A 319 11.82 9.00 -42.64
C LEU A 319 10.61 9.72 -42.07
N ALA A 320 10.31 10.93 -42.55
CA ALA A 320 9.14 11.70 -42.09
C ALA A 320 7.82 10.97 -42.42
N ALA A 321 7.71 10.35 -43.57
CA ALA A 321 6.54 9.56 -43.97
C ALA A 321 6.37 8.30 -43.10
N ALA A 322 7.48 7.61 -42.71
CA ALA A 322 7.43 6.42 -41.88
C ALA A 322 7.05 6.71 -40.42
N VAL A 323 7.40 7.91 -39.95
CA VAL A 323 7.18 8.33 -38.56
C VAL A 323 5.81 8.99 -38.36
N ALA A 324 5.23 9.57 -39.41
CA ALA A 324 3.99 10.35 -39.31
C ALA A 324 2.80 9.60 -38.69
N ALA A 325 2.56 8.35 -39.12
CA ALA A 325 1.43 7.56 -38.61
C ALA A 325 1.59 7.14 -37.13
N PRO A 326 2.74 6.62 -36.67
CA PRO A 326 2.96 6.35 -35.24
C PRO A 326 2.81 7.58 -34.35
N VAL A 327 3.32 8.74 -34.79
CA VAL A 327 3.20 10.00 -34.02
C VAL A 327 1.74 10.45 -33.93
N LEU A 328 0.99 10.45 -35.04
CA LEU A 328 -0.43 10.81 -35.00
C LEU A 328 -1.22 9.91 -34.05
N VAL A 329 -0.97 8.61 -34.13
CA VAL A 329 -1.61 7.60 -33.27
C VAL A 329 -1.19 7.77 -31.81
N SER A 330 0.05 8.19 -31.53
CA SER A 330 0.51 8.44 -30.17
C SER A 330 -0.14 9.67 -29.55
N VAL A 331 -0.45 10.71 -30.33
CA VAL A 331 -1.22 11.86 -29.83
C VAL A 331 -2.63 11.43 -29.41
N ALA A 332 -3.32 10.65 -30.27
CA ALA A 332 -4.63 10.11 -29.93
C ALA A 332 -4.59 9.14 -28.73
N GLY A 333 -3.54 8.29 -28.70
CA GLY A 333 -3.30 7.36 -27.59
C GLY A 333 -3.00 8.08 -26.28
N ALA A 334 -2.18 9.14 -26.32
CA ALA A 334 -1.89 9.95 -25.15
C ALA A 334 -3.14 10.69 -24.62
N ALA A 335 -3.95 11.27 -25.53
CA ALA A 335 -5.21 11.91 -25.13
C ALA A 335 -6.19 10.92 -24.47
N LEU A 336 -6.32 9.71 -25.02
CA LEU A 336 -7.11 8.64 -24.39
C LEU A 336 -6.49 8.19 -23.06
N GLY A 337 -5.16 8.13 -22.96
CA GLY A 337 -4.44 7.85 -21.71
C GLY A 337 -4.71 8.88 -20.63
N VAL A 338 -4.72 10.17 -20.98
CA VAL A 338 -5.13 11.24 -20.08
C VAL A 338 -6.56 11.03 -19.58
N ALA A 339 -7.51 10.74 -20.47
CA ALA A 339 -8.90 10.46 -20.10
C ALA A 339 -9.01 9.25 -19.14
N LEU A 340 -8.22 8.19 -19.40
CA LEU A 340 -8.16 7.02 -18.51
C LEU A 340 -7.56 7.36 -17.15
N ALA A 341 -6.52 8.20 -17.08
CA ALA A 341 -5.91 8.63 -15.84
C ALA A 341 -6.89 9.46 -14.99
N VAL A 342 -7.62 10.41 -15.62
CA VAL A 342 -8.67 11.18 -14.94
C VAL A 342 -9.79 10.27 -14.45
N ALA A 343 -10.25 9.30 -15.26
CA ALA A 343 -11.25 8.34 -14.82
C ALA A 343 -10.76 7.48 -13.63
N ALA A 344 -9.48 7.08 -13.65
CA ALA A 344 -8.88 6.31 -12.57
C ALA A 344 -8.75 7.11 -11.25
N SER A 345 -8.73 8.44 -11.31
CA SER A 345 -8.64 9.29 -10.13
C SER A 345 -9.83 9.15 -9.17
N TRP A 346 -10.97 8.62 -9.66
CA TRP A 346 -12.14 8.29 -8.82
C TRP A 346 -11.80 7.32 -7.69
N TRP A 347 -10.87 6.40 -7.92
CA TRP A 347 -10.45 5.38 -6.94
C TRP A 347 -9.19 5.79 -6.16
N THR A 348 -8.74 7.03 -6.28
CA THR A 348 -7.57 7.55 -5.56
C THR A 348 -7.93 8.79 -4.74
N PRO A 349 -7.16 9.10 -3.68
CA PRO A 349 -6.02 8.33 -3.14
C PRO A 349 -6.46 7.00 -2.51
N ILE A 350 -5.51 6.11 -2.31
CA ILE A 350 -5.69 4.82 -1.64
C ILE A 350 -5.06 4.86 -0.26
N GLY A 351 -5.35 3.85 0.57
CA GLY A 351 -4.71 3.67 1.88
C GLY A 351 -4.98 4.80 2.87
N ALA A 352 -3.97 5.16 3.67
CA ALA A 352 -4.07 6.19 4.70
C ALA A 352 -4.41 7.58 4.14
N ALA A 353 -3.93 7.90 2.94
CA ALA A 353 -4.26 9.16 2.29
C ALA A 353 -5.76 9.30 1.98
N SER A 354 -6.48 8.19 1.74
CA SER A 354 -7.92 8.22 1.49
C SER A 354 -8.74 8.63 2.72
N LEU A 355 -8.22 8.37 3.92
CA LEU A 355 -8.88 8.70 5.19
C LEU A 355 -8.86 10.20 5.49
N VAL A 356 -7.90 10.91 4.92
CA VAL A 356 -7.69 12.35 5.15
C VAL A 356 -7.88 13.21 3.90
N GLU A 357 -8.34 12.62 2.77
CA GLU A 357 -8.60 13.35 1.52
C GLU A 357 -9.79 14.31 1.67
N PRO A 358 -9.58 15.63 1.56
CA PRO A 358 -10.68 16.58 1.73
C PRO A 358 -11.65 16.66 0.55
N ASP A 359 -11.24 16.21 -0.64
CA ASP A 359 -12.03 16.28 -1.88
C ASP A 359 -12.09 14.89 -2.56
N PRO A 360 -12.86 13.94 -2.02
CA PRO A 360 -13.00 12.63 -2.66
C PRO A 360 -13.70 12.75 -4.02
N GLY A 361 -13.30 11.91 -4.98
CA GLY A 361 -13.91 11.86 -6.32
C GLY A 361 -12.93 12.14 -7.45
N LEU A 362 -13.46 12.57 -8.60
CA LEU A 362 -12.64 12.86 -9.78
C LEU A 362 -11.71 14.05 -9.53
N ASP A 363 -10.43 13.83 -9.84
CA ASP A 363 -9.40 14.86 -9.79
C ASP A 363 -8.55 14.84 -11.06
N ALA A 364 -8.03 16.00 -11.46
CA ALA A 364 -7.19 16.15 -12.64
C ALA A 364 -5.90 16.90 -12.29
N ASP A 365 -4.82 16.16 -12.08
CA ASP A 365 -3.48 16.76 -11.92
C ASP A 365 -2.98 17.29 -13.28
N TRP A 366 -3.44 18.52 -13.64
CA TRP A 366 -3.11 19.15 -14.93
C TRP A 366 -1.61 19.21 -15.23
N PRO A 367 -0.70 19.52 -14.30
CA PRO A 367 0.74 19.48 -14.54
C PRO A 367 1.22 18.12 -15.05
N VAL A 368 0.80 17.03 -14.40
CA VAL A 368 1.16 15.66 -14.78
C VAL A 368 0.51 15.26 -16.11
N LEU A 369 -0.76 15.58 -16.29
CA LEU A 369 -1.54 15.22 -17.49
C LEU A 369 -1.02 15.95 -18.74
N ILE A 370 -0.71 17.24 -18.66
CA ILE A 370 -0.13 18.02 -19.75
C ILE A 370 1.28 17.52 -20.08
N ALA A 371 2.12 17.30 -19.05
CA ALA A 371 3.45 16.75 -19.24
C ALA A 371 3.40 15.40 -19.99
N GLY A 372 2.48 14.51 -19.61
CA GLY A 372 2.27 13.22 -20.27
C GLY A 372 1.77 13.36 -21.70
N LEU A 373 0.79 14.26 -21.94
CA LEU A 373 0.25 14.50 -23.28
C LEU A 373 1.33 14.95 -24.27
N VAL A 374 2.35 15.66 -23.79
CA VAL A 374 3.49 16.13 -24.61
C VAL A 374 4.60 15.07 -24.66
N ALA A 375 4.98 14.49 -23.51
CA ALA A 375 6.12 13.58 -23.43
C ALA A 375 5.88 12.27 -24.23
N VAL A 376 4.66 11.71 -24.20
CA VAL A 376 4.36 10.44 -24.88
C VAL A 376 4.57 10.52 -26.40
N PRO A 377 4.01 11.53 -27.11
CA PRO A 377 4.28 11.68 -28.56
C PRO A 377 5.77 11.96 -28.85
N LEU A 378 6.47 12.70 -28.01
CA LEU A 378 7.91 12.97 -28.17
C LEU A 378 8.75 11.71 -28.00
N LEU A 379 8.45 10.86 -27.03
CA LEU A 379 9.12 9.57 -26.86
C LEU A 379 8.87 8.62 -28.03
N VAL A 380 7.63 8.58 -28.54
CA VAL A 380 7.27 7.79 -29.72
C VAL A 380 7.99 8.33 -30.96
N LEU A 381 8.05 9.65 -31.13
CA LEU A 381 8.79 10.30 -32.20
C LEU A 381 10.29 9.93 -32.13
N ALA A 382 10.91 10.06 -30.98
CA ALA A 382 12.32 9.73 -30.76
C ALA A 382 12.62 8.25 -31.08
N GLY A 383 11.78 7.35 -30.54
CA GLY A 383 11.88 5.90 -30.79
C GLY A 383 11.70 5.53 -32.27
N ALA A 384 10.72 6.15 -32.94
CA ALA A 384 10.47 5.93 -34.36
C ALA A 384 11.61 6.49 -35.24
N LEU A 385 12.14 7.67 -34.93
CA LEU A 385 13.31 8.25 -35.62
C LEU A 385 14.55 7.39 -35.46
N LEU A 386 14.82 6.91 -34.24
CA LEU A 386 15.94 6.02 -33.98
C LEU A 386 15.82 4.70 -34.76
N ALA A 387 14.65 4.06 -34.68
CA ALA A 387 14.37 2.83 -35.40
C ALA A 387 14.45 3.00 -36.92
N GLY A 388 13.93 4.12 -37.43
CA GLY A 388 14.00 4.46 -38.85
C GLY A 388 15.43 4.69 -39.34
N ARG A 389 16.26 5.42 -38.57
CA ARG A 389 17.68 5.63 -38.88
C ARG A 389 18.47 4.31 -38.92
N LEU A 390 18.29 3.48 -37.88
CA LEU A 390 18.93 2.17 -37.81
C LEU A 390 18.52 1.25 -38.97
N ALA A 391 17.26 1.31 -39.38
CA ALA A 391 16.77 0.55 -40.54
C ALA A 391 17.40 0.98 -41.88
N LEU A 392 17.83 2.25 -41.98
CA LEU A 392 18.50 2.78 -43.19
C LEU A 392 19.99 2.46 -43.25
N THR A 393 20.65 2.20 -42.11
CA THR A 393 22.11 2.09 -41.97
C THR A 393 22.62 0.67 -41.84
N THR A 394 21.78 -0.35 -41.57
CA THR A 394 22.26 -1.70 -41.25
C THR A 394 21.95 -2.70 -42.37
N PRO A 395 22.91 -3.09 -43.19
CA PRO A 395 22.85 -4.31 -43.99
C PRO A 395 23.17 -5.50 -43.07
N GLY A 396 22.15 -6.15 -42.51
CA GLY A 396 22.36 -7.30 -41.63
C GLY A 396 22.78 -8.55 -42.41
N ALA A 397 24.01 -9.00 -42.21
CA ALA A 397 24.41 -10.34 -42.64
C ALA A 397 23.52 -11.39 -41.93
N PRO A 398 22.97 -12.37 -42.65
CA PRO A 398 22.08 -13.36 -42.06
C PRO A 398 22.87 -14.30 -41.15
N ARG A 399 22.64 -14.22 -39.85
CA ARG A 399 23.18 -15.19 -38.88
C ARG A 399 22.23 -16.39 -38.81
N ARG A 400 22.80 -17.60 -39.01
CA ARG A 400 22.05 -18.86 -38.82
C ARG A 400 21.90 -19.16 -37.33
N SER A 401 20.72 -19.62 -36.93
CA SER A 401 20.45 -20.04 -35.55
C SER A 401 21.06 -21.42 -35.28
N ALA A 402 21.87 -21.52 -34.22
CA ALA A 402 22.40 -22.79 -33.76
C ALA A 402 21.28 -23.77 -33.36
N VAL A 403 20.22 -23.30 -32.74
CA VAL A 403 19.04 -24.09 -32.31
C VAL A 403 18.32 -24.67 -33.54
N ALA A 404 18.04 -23.87 -34.57
CA ALA A 404 17.40 -24.36 -35.80
C ALA A 404 18.30 -25.35 -36.54
N THR A 405 19.62 -25.15 -36.50
CA THR A 405 20.58 -26.09 -37.10
C THR A 405 20.64 -27.41 -36.31
N ALA A 406 20.61 -27.35 -34.97
CA ALA A 406 20.55 -28.53 -34.12
C ALA A 406 19.24 -29.32 -34.36
N ALA A 407 18.09 -28.62 -34.44
CA ALA A 407 16.79 -29.23 -34.74
C ALA A 407 16.79 -29.97 -36.08
N ALA A 408 17.44 -29.40 -37.11
CA ALA A 408 17.59 -30.04 -38.41
C ALA A 408 18.51 -31.27 -38.37
N ARG A 409 19.61 -31.20 -37.62
CA ARG A 409 20.52 -32.35 -37.40
C ARG A 409 19.88 -33.48 -36.61
N ALA A 410 19.00 -33.14 -35.66
CA ALA A 410 18.23 -34.12 -34.90
C ALA A 410 17.08 -34.79 -35.66
N GLY A 411 16.92 -34.51 -36.96
CA GLY A 411 15.90 -35.13 -37.79
C GLY A 411 14.45 -34.72 -37.49
N LEU A 412 14.25 -33.58 -36.84
CA LEU A 412 12.90 -33.11 -36.47
C LEU A 412 12.06 -32.82 -37.71
N PRO A 413 10.72 -32.96 -37.64
CA PRO A 413 9.82 -32.71 -38.77
C PRO A 413 10.02 -31.31 -39.38
N VAL A 414 9.92 -31.20 -40.70
CA VAL A 414 10.13 -29.94 -41.46
C VAL A 414 9.38 -28.74 -40.87
N PRO A 415 8.09 -28.85 -40.44
CA PRO A 415 7.40 -27.72 -39.81
C PRO A 415 8.04 -27.22 -38.51
N VAL A 416 8.69 -28.10 -37.76
CA VAL A 416 9.39 -27.73 -36.47
C VAL A 416 10.66 -26.98 -36.81
N VAL A 417 11.47 -27.49 -37.73
CA VAL A 417 12.73 -26.81 -38.17
C VAL A 417 12.44 -25.44 -38.76
N VAL A 418 11.41 -25.36 -39.62
CA VAL A 418 11.01 -24.07 -40.23
C VAL A 418 10.45 -23.12 -39.19
N GLY A 419 9.61 -23.60 -38.27
CA GLY A 419 9.09 -22.80 -37.16
C GLY A 419 10.19 -22.24 -36.26
N ALA A 420 11.20 -23.06 -35.91
CA ALA A 420 12.37 -22.63 -35.19
C ALA A 420 13.19 -21.56 -35.92
N ARG A 421 13.41 -21.73 -37.23
CA ARG A 421 14.05 -20.68 -38.05
C ARG A 421 13.25 -19.40 -38.04
N PHE A 422 11.91 -19.47 -38.18
CA PHE A 422 11.04 -18.30 -38.14
C PHE A 422 11.03 -17.57 -36.77
N ALA A 423 11.21 -18.31 -35.71
CA ALA A 423 11.34 -17.75 -34.37
C ALA A 423 12.68 -17.05 -34.12
N LEU A 424 13.80 -17.58 -34.66
CA LEU A 424 15.16 -17.22 -34.28
C LEU A 424 15.99 -16.52 -35.33
N GLU A 425 15.63 -16.66 -36.62
CA GLU A 425 16.37 -16.08 -37.76
C GLU A 425 15.61 -14.88 -38.35
N PRO A 426 16.26 -13.74 -38.59
CA PRO A 426 15.60 -12.53 -39.10
C PRO A 426 15.07 -12.64 -40.52
N GLY A 427 15.45 -13.69 -41.32
CA GLY A 427 15.13 -13.80 -42.74
C GLY A 427 16.06 -12.97 -43.62
N ARG A 428 15.80 -12.92 -44.94
CA ARG A 428 16.64 -12.22 -45.94
C ARG A 428 15.84 -11.17 -46.71
N GLY A 429 16.44 -10.03 -47.01
CA GLY A 429 15.87 -9.01 -47.87
C GLY A 429 14.50 -8.48 -47.38
N ARG A 430 13.51 -8.42 -48.28
CA ARG A 430 12.15 -7.89 -48.02
C ARG A 430 11.36 -8.70 -47.00
N THR A 431 11.72 -9.97 -46.75
CA THR A 431 11.05 -10.85 -45.76
C THR A 431 11.65 -10.75 -44.35
N SER A 432 12.66 -9.90 -44.13
CA SER A 432 13.30 -9.72 -42.85
C SER A 432 12.31 -9.28 -41.75
N VAL A 433 12.35 -10.01 -40.63
CA VAL A 433 11.52 -9.75 -39.44
C VAL A 433 12.45 -9.48 -38.22
N PRO A 434 12.25 -8.45 -37.46
CA PRO A 434 13.04 -8.19 -36.25
C PRO A 434 12.68 -9.19 -35.12
N VAL A 435 13.45 -10.30 -35.06
CA VAL A 435 13.23 -11.39 -34.09
C VAL A 435 13.61 -11.00 -32.67
N ARG A 436 14.74 -10.30 -32.49
CA ARG A 436 15.22 -9.90 -31.17
C ARG A 436 14.20 -9.14 -30.35
N PRO A 437 13.52 -8.11 -30.87
CA PRO A 437 12.46 -7.44 -30.15
C PRO A 437 11.33 -8.35 -29.68
N ALA A 438 10.95 -9.36 -30.47
CA ALA A 438 9.90 -10.32 -30.07
C ALA A 438 10.34 -11.20 -28.89
N LEU A 439 11.61 -11.64 -28.90
CA LEU A 439 12.20 -12.40 -27.80
C LEU A 439 12.28 -11.55 -26.51
N PHE A 440 12.78 -10.32 -26.63
CA PHE A 440 12.82 -9.40 -25.47
C PHE A 440 11.43 -9.12 -24.92
N SER A 441 10.40 -8.94 -25.76
CA SER A 441 9.02 -8.76 -25.27
C SER A 441 8.50 -9.97 -24.51
N ALA A 442 8.79 -11.18 -25.01
CA ALA A 442 8.35 -12.41 -24.35
C ALA A 442 9.05 -12.58 -22.98
N VAL A 443 10.37 -12.34 -22.91
CA VAL A 443 11.14 -12.39 -21.66
C VAL A 443 10.66 -11.32 -20.70
N ALA A 444 10.57 -10.05 -21.13
CA ALA A 444 10.17 -8.93 -20.31
C ALA A 444 8.73 -9.07 -19.76
N GLY A 445 7.83 -9.61 -20.58
CA GLY A 445 6.45 -9.86 -20.15
C GLY A 445 6.36 -10.92 -19.05
N VAL A 446 7.03 -12.08 -19.23
CA VAL A 446 7.06 -13.13 -18.20
C VAL A 446 7.80 -12.64 -16.94
N LEU A 447 8.95 -12.01 -17.11
CA LEU A 447 9.74 -11.43 -16.02
C LEU A 447 8.88 -10.48 -15.18
N GLY A 448 8.24 -9.49 -15.83
CA GLY A 448 7.48 -8.47 -15.12
C GLY A 448 6.26 -9.04 -14.37
N VAL A 449 5.50 -9.92 -15.04
CA VAL A 449 4.33 -10.58 -14.42
C VAL A 449 4.77 -11.41 -13.21
N LEU A 450 5.84 -12.18 -13.34
CA LEU A 450 6.29 -13.05 -12.25
C LEU A 450 6.97 -12.27 -11.13
N ALA A 451 7.68 -11.18 -11.44
CA ALA A 451 8.23 -10.28 -10.43
C ALA A 451 7.10 -9.66 -9.58
N ALA A 452 6.02 -9.19 -10.23
CA ALA A 452 4.87 -8.63 -9.54
C ALA A 452 4.14 -9.65 -8.65
N PHE A 453 3.95 -10.89 -9.11
CA PHE A 453 3.35 -11.95 -8.28
C PHE A 453 4.28 -12.43 -7.16
N THR A 454 5.60 -12.46 -7.38
CA THR A 454 6.56 -12.81 -6.32
C THR A 454 6.57 -11.73 -5.24
N PHE A 455 6.55 -10.46 -5.62
CA PHE A 455 6.40 -9.34 -4.69
C PHE A 455 5.06 -9.42 -3.93
N SER A 456 3.94 -9.65 -4.64
CA SER A 456 2.61 -9.83 -4.03
C SER A 456 2.57 -10.98 -3.02
N ALA A 457 3.31 -12.08 -3.27
CA ALA A 457 3.42 -13.17 -2.32
C ALA A 457 4.13 -12.74 -1.02
N GLY A 458 5.14 -11.86 -1.11
CA GLY A 458 5.79 -11.28 0.07
C GLY A 458 4.84 -10.39 0.87
N VAL A 459 4.09 -9.52 0.20
CA VAL A 459 3.05 -8.69 0.83
C VAL A 459 2.01 -9.56 1.54
N ASN A 460 1.48 -10.57 0.88
CA ASN A 460 0.48 -11.46 1.46
C ASN A 460 1.03 -12.28 2.65
N ASP A 461 2.28 -12.74 2.58
CA ASP A 461 2.94 -13.44 3.69
C ASP A 461 3.06 -12.52 4.91
N ALA A 462 3.53 -11.28 4.73
CA ALA A 462 3.65 -10.32 5.82
C ALA A 462 2.30 -10.02 6.49
N VAL A 463 1.25 -9.78 5.70
CA VAL A 463 -0.10 -9.48 6.21
C VAL A 463 -0.75 -10.67 6.93
N SER A 464 -0.50 -11.90 6.44
CA SER A 464 -1.14 -13.11 6.99
C SER A 464 -0.39 -13.73 8.18
N HIS A 465 0.82 -13.26 8.48
CA HIS A 465 1.64 -13.80 9.56
C HIS A 465 2.12 -12.68 10.51
N PRO A 466 1.35 -12.36 11.58
CA PRO A 466 1.70 -11.31 12.54
C PRO A 466 3.09 -11.50 13.17
N ALA A 467 3.58 -12.74 13.23
CA ALA A 467 4.94 -13.07 13.67
C ALA A 467 6.04 -12.37 12.85
N ARG A 468 5.75 -11.88 11.61
CA ARG A 468 6.70 -11.05 10.84
C ARG A 468 6.99 -9.72 11.50
N PHE A 469 6.11 -9.26 12.36
CA PHE A 469 6.19 -8.04 13.16
C PHE A 469 6.44 -8.34 14.65
N GLY A 470 6.92 -9.53 14.99
CA GLY A 470 7.19 -9.91 16.37
C GLY A 470 5.97 -10.38 17.17
N MET A 471 4.78 -10.40 16.56
CA MET A 471 3.55 -10.79 17.26
C MET A 471 3.31 -12.31 17.16
N THR A 472 3.83 -13.01 18.12
CA THR A 472 3.70 -14.48 18.26
C THR A 472 2.61 -14.88 19.26
N TYR A 473 1.89 -13.92 19.80
CA TYR A 473 0.81 -14.06 20.78
C TYR A 473 -0.46 -13.37 20.26
N GLN A 474 -1.61 -13.82 20.71
CA GLN A 474 -2.92 -13.38 20.23
C GLN A 474 -3.73 -12.61 21.27
N LEU A 475 -3.44 -12.83 22.54
CA LEU A 475 -4.11 -12.14 23.65
C LEU A 475 -3.07 -11.51 24.57
N MET A 476 -3.46 -10.44 25.22
CA MET A 476 -2.69 -9.75 26.24
C MET A 476 -3.53 -9.58 27.49
N LEU A 477 -2.97 -9.98 28.63
CA LEU A 477 -3.54 -9.75 29.95
C LEU A 477 -2.95 -8.47 30.51
N PHE A 478 -3.79 -7.47 30.77
CA PHE A 478 -3.39 -6.20 31.37
C PHE A 478 -3.64 -6.24 32.87
N MET A 479 -2.60 -6.06 33.66
CA MET A 479 -2.60 -6.34 35.10
C MET A 479 -2.24 -5.16 35.98
N GLY A 480 -1.70 -4.06 35.42
CA GLY A 480 -1.32 -2.90 36.21
C GLY A 480 -0.76 -1.75 35.41
N GLU A 481 -0.78 -0.56 36.00
CA GLU A 481 -0.29 0.69 35.41
C GLU A 481 0.21 1.64 36.50
N GLY A 482 1.30 2.39 36.24
CA GLY A 482 1.81 3.44 37.10
C GLY A 482 2.23 2.94 38.48
N GLY A 483 2.79 1.74 38.58
CA GLY A 483 3.18 1.12 39.86
C GLY A 483 2.01 0.49 40.64
N ARG A 484 0.78 0.55 40.12
CA ARG A 484 -0.42 -0.02 40.75
C ARG A 484 -0.84 -1.31 40.07
N VAL A 485 -1.00 -2.40 40.78
CA VAL A 485 -1.57 -3.65 40.35
C VAL A 485 -3.10 -3.64 40.44
N PHE A 486 -3.77 -4.26 39.49
CA PHE A 486 -5.22 -4.20 39.30
C PHE A 486 -6.00 -5.39 39.89
N GLY A 487 -5.30 -6.26 40.64
CA GLY A 487 -5.94 -7.43 41.23
C GLY A 487 -4.93 -8.53 41.62
N PRO A 488 -5.38 -9.75 41.91
CA PRO A 488 -4.52 -10.87 42.27
C PRO A 488 -3.81 -11.44 40.98
N THR A 489 -2.69 -10.82 40.61
CA THR A 489 -1.96 -11.06 39.39
C THR A 489 -1.43 -12.49 39.24
N ASP A 490 -0.96 -13.11 40.31
CA ASP A 490 -0.47 -14.49 40.30
C ASP A 490 -1.59 -15.49 39.99
N GLU A 491 -2.79 -15.25 40.53
CA GLU A 491 -3.99 -16.03 40.24
C GLU A 491 -4.39 -15.86 38.75
N ALA A 492 -4.35 -14.63 38.25
CA ALA A 492 -4.68 -14.34 36.86
C ALA A 492 -3.72 -15.02 35.88
N VAL A 493 -2.41 -14.98 36.16
CA VAL A 493 -1.37 -15.67 35.38
C VAL A 493 -1.56 -17.18 35.42
N ARG A 494 -1.85 -17.76 36.62
CA ARG A 494 -2.15 -19.20 36.75
C ARG A 494 -3.42 -19.59 35.98
N LEU A 495 -4.46 -18.77 36.06
CA LEU A 495 -5.71 -18.97 35.30
C LEU A 495 -5.42 -19.02 33.80
N ALA A 496 -4.65 -18.06 33.30
CA ALA A 496 -4.29 -18.00 31.89
C ALA A 496 -3.44 -19.21 31.45
N ALA A 497 -2.44 -19.61 32.27
CA ALA A 497 -1.59 -20.76 31.97
C ALA A 497 -2.33 -22.11 32.03
N ALA A 498 -3.43 -22.19 32.80
CA ALA A 498 -4.25 -23.39 32.92
C ALA A 498 -5.29 -23.56 31.79
N ASP A 499 -5.57 -22.49 30.98
CA ASP A 499 -6.53 -22.59 29.88
C ASP A 499 -6.01 -23.54 28.79
N PRO A 500 -6.82 -24.54 28.36
CA PRO A 500 -6.40 -25.55 27.39
C PRO A 500 -6.07 -24.95 26.00
N GLY A 501 -6.54 -23.75 25.68
CA GLY A 501 -6.26 -23.04 24.45
C GLY A 501 -4.95 -22.25 24.47
N VAL A 502 -4.36 -22.03 25.66
CA VAL A 502 -3.09 -21.30 25.83
C VAL A 502 -1.91 -22.26 25.69
N ALA A 503 -0.93 -21.87 24.88
CA ALA A 503 0.32 -22.62 24.65
C ALA A 503 1.47 -22.10 25.52
N GLY A 504 1.54 -20.77 25.72
CA GLY A 504 2.61 -20.11 26.46
C GLY A 504 2.16 -18.80 27.09
N VAL A 505 2.78 -18.46 28.23
CA VAL A 505 2.55 -17.21 28.95
C VAL A 505 3.90 -16.58 29.27
N THR A 506 4.05 -15.30 28.94
CA THR A 506 5.24 -14.53 29.36
C THR A 506 4.78 -13.24 30.03
N VAL A 507 5.16 -13.06 31.26
CA VAL A 507 4.89 -11.84 32.05
C VAL A 507 5.89 -10.76 31.66
N SER A 508 5.44 -9.51 31.63
CA SER A 508 6.27 -8.37 31.26
C SER A 508 5.90 -7.13 32.07
N TYR A 509 6.88 -6.52 32.67
CA TYR A 509 6.84 -5.16 33.20
C TYR A 509 7.48 -4.23 32.19
N SER A 510 7.02 -3.00 32.08
CA SER A 510 7.65 -2.02 31.22
C SER A 510 7.89 -0.68 31.93
N ASP A 511 9.01 -0.05 31.58
CA ASP A 511 9.34 1.32 31.95
C ASP A 511 10.26 1.95 30.90
N VAL A 512 10.70 3.19 31.09
CA VAL A 512 11.47 3.94 30.11
C VAL A 512 12.90 4.17 30.60
N GLY A 513 13.87 3.68 29.87
CA GLY A 513 15.28 4.01 30.03
C GLY A 513 15.69 5.15 29.08
N ASN A 514 16.55 6.05 29.57
CA ASN A 514 17.00 7.20 28.78
C ASN A 514 18.50 7.08 28.44
N ALA A 515 18.85 7.34 27.19
CA ALA A 515 20.22 7.54 26.74
C ALA A 515 20.29 8.93 26.09
N ASP A 516 20.93 9.87 26.77
CA ASP A 516 20.95 11.29 26.40
C ASP A 516 19.54 11.81 26.05
N ASP A 517 19.31 12.22 24.80
CA ASP A 517 18.00 12.69 24.32
C ASP A 517 17.08 11.58 23.77
N THR A 518 17.50 10.31 23.87
CA THR A 518 16.74 9.17 23.33
C THR A 518 16.09 8.36 24.45
N SER A 519 14.77 8.29 24.47
CA SER A 519 14.03 7.43 25.39
C SER A 519 13.77 6.06 24.76
N VAL A 520 13.97 4.98 25.50
CA VAL A 520 13.80 3.60 25.08
C VAL A 520 12.87 2.89 26.03
N ALA A 521 11.72 2.40 25.52
CA ALA A 521 10.83 1.55 26.31
C ALA A 521 11.50 0.19 26.58
N LEU A 522 11.65 -0.18 27.84
CA LEU A 522 12.30 -1.42 28.27
C LEU A 522 11.26 -2.36 28.87
N PHE A 523 11.30 -3.61 28.45
CA PHE A 523 10.36 -4.65 28.84
C PHE A 523 11.08 -5.79 29.52
N SER A 524 10.56 -6.28 30.65
CA SER A 524 11.03 -7.55 31.21
C SER A 524 10.47 -8.73 30.41
N PHE A 525 11.24 -9.79 30.30
CA PHE A 525 10.82 -11.03 29.68
C PHE A 525 10.89 -12.15 30.75
N GLU A 526 9.71 -12.47 31.32
CA GLU A 526 9.59 -13.41 32.44
C GLU A 526 8.62 -14.56 32.08
N PRO A 527 9.12 -15.65 31.48
CA PRO A 527 8.28 -16.80 31.12
C PRO A 527 7.64 -17.47 32.33
N ASN A 528 6.34 -17.78 32.21
CA ASN A 528 5.63 -18.63 33.17
C ASN A 528 5.32 -19.99 32.52
N GLY A 529 6.20 -20.95 32.70
CA GLY A 529 6.17 -22.23 31.99
C GLY A 529 6.75 -22.14 30.58
N THR A 530 5.95 -22.47 29.56
CA THR A 530 6.38 -22.31 28.16
C THR A 530 6.45 -20.84 27.77
N PRO A 531 7.64 -20.32 27.32
CA PRO A 531 7.75 -18.92 26.91
C PRO A 531 6.93 -18.63 25.64
N VAL A 532 6.49 -17.39 25.52
CA VAL A 532 6.08 -16.84 24.21
C VAL A 532 7.35 -16.63 23.38
N ASP A 533 7.33 -17.00 22.11
CA ASP A 533 8.49 -16.82 21.23
C ASP A 533 8.78 -15.33 21.00
N ALA A 534 10.00 -14.89 21.30
CA ALA A 534 10.48 -13.56 20.90
C ALA A 534 11.10 -13.66 19.50
N VAL A 535 10.74 -12.72 18.62
CA VAL A 535 11.27 -12.70 17.25
C VAL A 535 12.48 -11.76 17.19
N LEU A 536 13.65 -12.34 16.95
CA LEU A 536 14.90 -11.60 16.76
C LEU A 536 15.30 -11.64 15.28
N THR A 537 15.84 -10.55 14.80
CA THR A 537 16.47 -10.45 13.48
C THR A 537 17.94 -10.86 13.53
N GLU A 538 18.59 -10.60 14.69
CA GLU A 538 19.99 -10.93 14.95
C GLU A 538 20.25 -11.26 16.42
N GLY A 539 21.26 -12.07 16.70
CA GLY A 539 21.71 -12.39 18.07
C GLY A 539 20.78 -13.32 18.85
N ARG A 540 20.66 -13.08 20.16
CA ARG A 540 19.88 -13.88 21.12
C ARG A 540 19.18 -13.02 22.16
N MET A 541 18.19 -13.57 22.84
CA MET A 541 17.56 -12.94 24.01
C MET A 541 18.57 -12.76 25.17
N PRO A 542 18.37 -11.73 26.02
CA PRO A 542 19.15 -11.52 27.22
C PRO A 542 19.08 -12.75 28.15
N ALA A 543 20.20 -13.10 28.75
CA ALA A 543 20.31 -14.18 29.74
C ALA A 543 20.80 -13.69 31.12
N GLY A 544 21.30 -12.45 31.21
CA GLY A 544 21.81 -11.85 32.43
C GLY A 544 21.29 -10.41 32.65
N ALA A 545 21.41 -9.91 33.86
CA ALA A 545 20.92 -8.59 34.25
C ALA A 545 21.60 -7.42 33.50
N GLY A 546 22.83 -7.61 33.04
CA GLY A 546 23.59 -6.59 32.27
C GLY A 546 23.45 -6.74 30.73
N GLU A 547 22.42 -7.44 30.27
CA GLU A 547 22.19 -7.69 28.85
C GLU A 547 20.86 -7.10 28.39
N VAL A 548 20.82 -6.63 27.13
CA VAL A 548 19.60 -6.12 26.47
C VAL A 548 19.50 -6.63 25.05
N ALA A 549 18.29 -6.99 24.60
CA ALA A 549 18.01 -7.16 23.18
C ALA A 549 17.17 -5.96 22.73
N LEU A 550 17.74 -5.13 21.85
CA LEU A 550 17.11 -3.90 21.39
C LEU A 550 16.12 -4.15 20.26
N ALA A 551 15.10 -3.35 20.19
CA ALA A 551 14.25 -3.31 19.01
C ALA A 551 14.98 -2.62 17.84
N VAL A 552 14.61 -2.99 16.60
CA VAL A 552 15.33 -2.59 15.38
C VAL A 552 15.51 -1.07 15.25
N SER A 553 14.48 -0.29 15.57
CA SER A 553 14.56 1.18 15.50
C SER A 553 15.34 1.78 16.66
N SER A 554 15.24 1.21 17.85
CA SER A 554 16.02 1.66 19.02
C SER A 554 17.50 1.36 18.85
N ALA A 555 17.87 0.18 18.32
CA ALA A 555 19.25 -0.15 17.99
C ALA A 555 19.84 0.86 17.00
N ARG A 556 19.06 1.19 15.95
CA ARG A 556 19.46 2.19 14.94
C ARG A 556 19.59 3.60 15.52
N ALA A 557 18.64 4.02 16.37
CA ALA A 557 18.67 5.34 17.01
C ALA A 557 19.87 5.52 17.95
N LEU A 558 20.26 4.45 18.65
CA LEU A 558 21.42 4.42 19.53
C LEU A 558 22.74 4.15 18.77
N GLY A 559 22.69 3.82 17.48
CA GLY A 559 23.86 3.42 16.69
C GLY A 559 24.54 2.16 17.21
N ALA A 560 23.79 1.23 17.83
CA ALA A 560 24.29 0.06 18.52
C ALA A 560 24.05 -1.22 17.70
N GLU A 561 25.04 -2.08 17.67
CA GLU A 561 25.02 -3.42 17.03
C GLU A 561 25.14 -4.51 18.10
N VAL A 562 24.90 -5.77 17.72
CA VAL A 562 25.05 -6.92 18.63
C VAL A 562 26.51 -7.03 19.07
N GLY A 563 26.71 -6.98 20.39
CA GLY A 563 28.02 -7.01 21.05
C GLY A 563 28.42 -5.69 21.69
N ASP A 564 27.82 -4.57 21.28
CA ASP A 564 28.10 -3.25 21.84
C ASP A 564 27.58 -3.09 23.28
N VAL A 565 28.03 -2.08 23.95
CA VAL A 565 27.53 -1.66 25.27
C VAL A 565 26.84 -0.32 25.13
N VAL A 566 25.60 -0.25 25.60
CA VAL A 566 24.79 0.97 25.65
C VAL A 566 24.53 1.38 27.09
N THR A 567 24.51 2.68 27.36
CA THR A 567 24.17 3.21 28.67
C THR A 567 22.73 3.72 28.65
N LEU A 568 21.85 3.09 29.44
CA LEU A 568 20.46 3.49 29.61
C LEU A 568 20.19 3.83 31.08
N SER A 569 19.75 5.04 31.35
CA SER A 569 19.52 5.55 32.73
C SER A 569 20.70 5.30 33.68
N GLY A 570 21.95 5.42 33.19
CA GLY A 570 23.17 5.20 33.95
C GLY A 570 23.59 3.73 34.12
N HIS A 571 22.89 2.77 33.56
CA HIS A 571 23.24 1.35 33.56
C HIS A 571 23.89 0.95 32.24
N GLU A 572 25.03 0.31 32.31
CA GLU A 572 25.70 -0.28 31.17
C GLU A 572 25.10 -1.64 30.83
N LEU A 573 24.59 -1.77 29.61
CA LEU A 573 23.93 -2.99 29.11
C LEU A 573 24.59 -3.44 27.83
N ARG A 574 24.95 -4.73 27.77
CA ARG A 574 25.48 -5.35 26.54
C ARG A 574 24.33 -5.72 25.61
N VAL A 575 24.38 -5.26 24.36
CA VAL A 575 23.42 -5.64 23.33
C VAL A 575 23.69 -7.09 22.89
N THR A 576 22.75 -7.99 23.16
CA THR A 576 22.85 -9.41 22.83
C THR A 576 22.04 -9.81 21.61
N GLY A 577 21.08 -9.01 21.22
CA GLY A 577 20.24 -9.25 20.06
C GLY A 577 19.53 -7.99 19.57
N VAL A 578 19.04 -8.08 18.35
CA VAL A 578 18.17 -7.08 17.74
C VAL A 578 16.92 -7.78 17.23
N GLY A 579 15.73 -7.20 17.46
CA GLY A 579 14.48 -7.83 17.06
C GLY A 579 13.26 -6.97 17.27
N PHE A 580 12.20 -7.56 17.79
CA PHE A 580 10.92 -6.88 18.04
C PHE A 580 10.51 -7.02 19.49
N VAL A 581 9.78 -6.02 19.97
CA VAL A 581 9.23 -5.98 21.32
C VAL A 581 7.72 -5.96 21.28
N MET A 582 7.11 -6.05 22.44
CA MET A 582 5.68 -5.88 22.61
C MET A 582 5.30 -4.41 22.36
N PRO A 583 4.31 -4.11 21.49
CA PRO A 583 3.77 -2.76 21.38
C PRO A 583 3.03 -2.38 22.66
N ALA A 584 3.14 -1.13 23.05
CA ALA A 584 2.42 -0.56 24.18
C ALA A 584 1.86 0.83 23.81
N ALA A 585 1.16 1.50 24.73
CA ALA A 585 0.47 2.76 24.43
C ALA A 585 1.35 3.88 23.82
N HIS A 586 2.68 3.82 24.04
CA HIS A 586 3.63 4.86 23.63
C HIS A 586 4.85 4.34 22.89
N ASN A 587 4.86 3.07 22.46
CA ASN A 587 5.94 2.51 21.63
C ASN A 587 5.40 1.49 20.63
N GLU A 588 6.00 1.50 19.45
CA GLU A 588 5.74 0.53 18.41
C GLU A 588 6.53 -0.76 18.63
N TYR A 589 6.10 -1.86 18.01
CA TYR A 589 6.73 -3.19 18.09
C TYR A 589 8.23 -3.19 17.71
N HIS A 590 8.71 -2.20 17.02
CA HIS A 590 10.09 -2.03 16.56
C HIS A 590 10.89 -1.02 17.40
N GLU A 591 10.31 -0.48 18.48
CA GLU A 591 10.89 0.50 19.38
C GLU A 591 10.93 -0.06 20.80
N GLY A 592 12.09 -0.04 21.45
CA GLY A 592 12.27 -0.54 22.82
C GLY A 592 13.37 -1.56 22.95
N GLY A 593 13.31 -2.37 24.03
CA GLY A 593 14.25 -3.45 24.28
C GLY A 593 13.76 -4.44 25.32
N TRP A 594 14.21 -5.69 25.23
CA TRP A 594 13.97 -6.75 26.18
C TRP A 594 15.10 -6.82 27.20
N LEU A 595 14.75 -6.93 28.46
CA LEU A 595 15.61 -7.24 29.59
C LEU A 595 15.19 -8.59 30.22
N THR A 596 16.07 -9.19 31.01
CA THR A 596 15.63 -10.21 31.95
C THR A 596 14.85 -9.57 33.11
N GLY A 597 14.01 -10.31 33.83
CA GLY A 597 13.32 -9.79 34.99
C GLY A 597 14.29 -9.21 36.04
N ASP A 598 15.46 -9.86 36.25
CA ASP A 598 16.50 -9.35 37.17
C ASP A 598 17.14 -8.07 36.64
N GLY A 599 17.37 -7.96 35.32
CA GLY A 599 17.87 -6.74 34.70
C GLY A 599 16.89 -5.57 34.81
N PHE A 600 15.61 -5.84 34.65
CA PHE A 600 14.55 -4.84 34.79
C PHE A 600 14.49 -4.34 36.28
N ARG A 601 14.45 -5.27 37.23
CA ARG A 601 14.45 -4.92 38.65
C ARG A 601 15.70 -4.16 39.11
N ALA A 602 16.86 -4.50 38.54
CA ALA A 602 18.11 -3.79 38.81
C ALA A 602 18.06 -2.31 38.38
N MET A 603 17.33 -1.99 37.30
CA MET A 603 17.19 -0.64 36.75
C MET A 603 16.07 0.16 37.43
N PHE A 604 14.91 -0.45 37.63
CA PHE A 604 13.67 0.22 38.02
C PHE A 604 13.14 -0.16 39.41
N GLY A 605 13.80 -1.14 40.09
CA GLY A 605 13.32 -1.67 41.38
C GLY A 605 11.96 -2.36 41.18
N ASP A 606 10.99 -2.01 42.05
CA ASP A 606 9.61 -2.50 41.97
C ASP A 606 8.69 -1.54 41.17
N GLY A 607 9.27 -0.47 40.57
CA GLY A 607 8.55 0.48 39.75
C GLY A 607 8.23 -0.07 38.38
N PHE A 608 7.08 0.29 37.79
CA PHE A 608 6.71 -0.03 36.40
C PHE A 608 5.70 1.00 35.90
N LYS A 609 5.74 1.23 34.58
CA LYS A 609 4.75 2.03 33.88
C LYS A 609 3.54 1.17 33.47
N TYR A 610 3.78 0.00 32.87
CA TYR A 610 2.76 -0.97 32.53
C TYR A 610 3.17 -2.37 32.97
N PHE A 611 2.17 -3.16 33.33
CA PHE A 611 2.35 -4.54 33.76
C PHE A 611 1.30 -5.45 33.09
N GLY A 612 1.75 -6.51 32.44
CA GLY A 612 0.87 -7.43 31.75
C GLY A 612 1.50 -8.78 31.43
N ALA A 613 0.78 -9.62 30.69
CA ALA A 613 1.31 -10.88 30.19
C ALA A 613 0.86 -11.14 28.74
N MET A 614 1.79 -11.60 27.94
CA MET A 614 1.55 -12.09 26.58
C MET A 614 1.04 -13.55 26.65
N LEU A 615 -0.02 -13.85 25.88
CA LEU A 615 -0.62 -15.18 25.82
C LEU A 615 -0.57 -15.71 24.38
N ALA A 616 0.29 -16.69 24.14
CA ALA A 616 0.35 -17.42 22.88
C ALA A 616 -0.69 -18.55 22.89
N LEU A 617 -1.49 -18.66 21.85
CA LEU A 617 -2.52 -19.69 21.74
C LEU A 617 -2.00 -20.93 20.99
N ARG A 618 -2.58 -22.08 21.30
CA ARG A 618 -2.30 -23.31 20.56
C ARG A 618 -2.80 -23.25 19.13
N PRO A 619 -2.12 -23.86 18.17
CA PRO A 619 -2.60 -23.94 16.79
C PRO A 619 -4.02 -24.50 16.72
N GLY A 620 -4.95 -23.75 16.10
CA GLY A 620 -6.35 -24.12 15.97
C GLY A 620 -7.26 -23.76 17.14
N ALA A 621 -6.74 -23.16 18.23
CA ALA A 621 -7.58 -22.57 19.26
C ALA A 621 -8.31 -21.32 18.72
N ASP A 622 -9.58 -21.20 19.07
CA ASP A 622 -10.36 -19.99 18.74
C ASP A 622 -10.02 -18.88 19.74
N PRO A 623 -9.41 -17.76 19.30
CA PRO A 623 -9.04 -16.66 20.20
C PRO A 623 -10.24 -16.04 20.92
N ALA A 624 -11.41 -15.97 20.28
CA ALA A 624 -12.62 -15.42 20.89
C ALA A 624 -13.12 -16.29 22.05
N ALA A 625 -13.15 -17.61 21.86
CA ALA A 625 -13.55 -18.53 22.90
C ALA A 625 -12.57 -18.55 24.09
N VAL A 626 -11.26 -18.42 23.83
CA VAL A 626 -10.25 -18.30 24.90
C VAL A 626 -10.43 -16.99 25.65
N HIS A 627 -10.59 -15.87 24.91
CA HIS A 627 -10.82 -14.56 25.50
C HIS A 627 -12.04 -14.55 26.43
N GLU A 628 -13.19 -15.10 25.98
CA GLU A 628 -14.42 -15.17 26.82
C GLU A 628 -14.19 -15.97 28.11
N ARG A 629 -13.51 -17.14 28.02
CA ARG A 629 -13.24 -17.95 29.23
C ARG A 629 -12.30 -17.22 30.20
N LEU A 630 -11.25 -16.61 29.70
CA LEU A 630 -10.30 -15.86 30.52
C LEU A 630 -10.97 -14.62 31.14
N ALA A 631 -11.75 -13.86 30.37
CA ALA A 631 -12.50 -12.72 30.89
C ALA A 631 -13.54 -13.14 31.95
N ALA A 632 -14.23 -14.27 31.78
CA ALA A 632 -15.12 -14.82 32.79
C ALA A 632 -14.37 -15.27 34.06
N GLY A 633 -13.22 -15.94 33.87
CA GLY A 633 -12.37 -16.37 34.95
C GLY A 633 -11.79 -15.21 35.76
N LEU A 634 -11.31 -14.15 35.09
CA LEU A 634 -10.82 -12.95 35.77
C LEU A 634 -11.89 -12.31 36.63
N ARG A 635 -13.14 -12.16 36.14
CA ARG A 635 -14.25 -11.63 36.93
C ARG A 635 -14.58 -12.46 38.17
N SER A 636 -14.19 -13.73 38.22
CA SER A 636 -14.41 -14.61 39.38
C SER A 636 -13.31 -14.55 40.42
N LEU A 637 -12.20 -13.85 40.16
CA LEU A 637 -11.10 -13.72 41.12
C LEU A 637 -11.50 -12.81 42.32
N PRO A 638 -11.00 -13.10 43.53
CA PRO A 638 -11.39 -12.36 44.71
C PRO A 638 -10.77 -10.95 44.74
N GLY A 639 -11.45 -10.00 45.39
CA GLY A 639 -10.97 -8.63 45.61
C GLY A 639 -11.39 -7.62 44.55
N GLU A 640 -10.91 -6.39 44.69
CA GLU A 640 -11.04 -5.39 43.61
C GLU A 640 -10.18 -5.85 42.44
N ASN A 641 -10.82 -6.11 41.31
CA ASN A 641 -10.17 -6.65 40.13
C ASN A 641 -10.64 -5.89 38.88
N THR A 642 -9.72 -5.09 38.33
CA THR A 642 -9.92 -4.34 37.08
C THR A 642 -8.98 -4.81 35.98
N MET A 643 -8.42 -6.02 36.11
CA MET A 643 -7.61 -6.64 35.07
C MET A 643 -8.47 -6.96 33.85
N SER A 644 -7.91 -6.78 32.66
CA SER A 644 -8.55 -7.13 31.38
C SER A 644 -7.71 -8.10 30.59
N VAL A 645 -8.37 -8.86 29.72
CA VAL A 645 -7.72 -9.58 28.63
C VAL A 645 -8.19 -8.98 27.32
N ASP A 646 -7.24 -8.66 26.45
CA ASP A 646 -7.51 -7.92 25.22
C ASP A 646 -6.92 -8.65 24.02
N PHE A 647 -7.56 -8.50 22.86
CA PHE A 647 -6.98 -8.98 21.61
C PHE A 647 -5.79 -8.11 21.21
N VAL A 648 -4.73 -8.76 20.77
CA VAL A 648 -3.56 -8.06 20.23
C VAL A 648 -3.95 -7.46 18.88
N GLN A 649 -3.84 -6.15 18.78
CA GLN A 649 -4.06 -5.44 17.52
C GLN A 649 -2.86 -5.65 16.60
N GLN A 650 -3.14 -5.80 15.30
CA GLN A 650 -2.06 -5.86 14.31
C GLN A 650 -1.35 -4.51 14.24
N PRO A 651 -0.01 -4.50 14.05
CA PRO A 651 0.72 -3.26 13.87
C PRO A 651 0.17 -2.44 12.72
N GLU A 652 0.21 -1.13 12.84
CA GLU A 652 -0.20 -0.22 11.77
C GLU A 652 0.55 -0.52 10.47
N ALA A 653 1.85 -0.85 10.54
CA ALA A 653 2.68 -1.25 9.41
C ALA A 653 2.13 -2.46 8.64
N ALA A 654 1.55 -3.46 9.31
CA ALA A 654 0.91 -4.61 8.66
C ALA A 654 -0.33 -4.17 7.87
N THR A 655 -1.12 -3.27 8.45
CA THR A 655 -2.31 -2.71 7.81
C THR A 655 -1.95 -1.82 6.62
N GLU A 656 -0.89 -1.01 6.72
CA GLU A 656 -0.34 -0.20 5.63
C GLU A 656 0.09 -1.06 4.44
N ILE A 657 0.87 -2.11 4.69
CA ILE A 657 1.29 -3.07 3.65
C ILE A 657 0.06 -3.74 3.02
N SER A 658 -0.98 -4.04 3.81
CA SER A 658 -2.21 -4.67 3.30
C SER A 658 -2.95 -3.77 2.31
N ASN A 659 -2.95 -2.46 2.51
CA ASN A 659 -3.59 -1.49 1.63
C ASN A 659 -2.93 -1.45 0.24
N LEU A 660 -1.65 -1.78 0.16
CA LEU A 660 -0.91 -1.82 -1.09
C LEU A 660 -0.97 -3.16 -1.84
N ARG A 661 -1.58 -4.21 -1.26
CA ARG A 661 -1.63 -5.57 -1.86
C ARG A 661 -2.25 -5.64 -3.25
N VAL A 662 -3.09 -4.67 -3.61
CA VAL A 662 -3.75 -4.60 -4.92
C VAL A 662 -2.80 -4.12 -6.01
N LEU A 663 -1.83 -3.25 -5.71
CA LEU A 663 -0.92 -2.65 -6.69
C LEU A 663 -0.09 -3.67 -7.48
N PRO A 664 0.57 -4.68 -6.86
CA PRO A 664 1.31 -5.69 -7.61
C PRO A 664 0.42 -6.49 -8.56
N VAL A 665 -0.82 -6.78 -8.18
CA VAL A 665 -1.78 -7.51 -9.01
C VAL A 665 -2.21 -6.67 -10.22
N LEU A 666 -2.47 -5.38 -10.02
CA LEU A 666 -2.76 -4.45 -11.11
C LEU A 666 -1.57 -4.32 -12.06
N LEU A 667 -0.34 -4.25 -11.52
CA LEU A 667 0.88 -4.23 -12.33
C LEU A 667 1.05 -5.52 -13.13
N ALA A 668 0.83 -6.68 -12.52
CA ALA A 668 0.89 -7.97 -13.20
C ALA A 668 -0.13 -8.04 -14.35
N ALA A 669 -1.37 -7.62 -14.12
CA ALA A 669 -2.42 -7.56 -15.15
C ALA A 669 -2.05 -6.61 -16.28
N PHE A 670 -1.57 -5.41 -15.96
CA PHE A 670 -1.08 -4.43 -16.92
C PHE A 670 0.06 -5.00 -17.80
N LEU A 671 1.08 -5.59 -17.17
CA LEU A 671 2.22 -6.18 -17.86
C LEU A 671 1.80 -7.37 -18.73
N ALA A 672 0.87 -8.20 -18.27
CA ALA A 672 0.32 -9.31 -19.05
C ALA A 672 -0.40 -8.82 -20.31
N ILE A 673 -1.25 -7.80 -20.19
CA ILE A 673 -1.97 -7.21 -21.32
C ILE A 673 -0.99 -6.63 -22.33
N LEU A 674 0.01 -5.86 -21.88
CA LEU A 674 1.04 -5.31 -22.74
C LEU A 674 1.84 -6.42 -23.44
N ALA A 675 2.26 -7.46 -22.71
CA ALA A 675 3.01 -8.59 -23.28
C ALA A 675 2.20 -9.36 -24.33
N VAL A 676 0.93 -9.65 -24.04
CA VAL A 676 -0.02 -10.30 -24.98
C VAL A 676 -0.16 -9.44 -26.24
N GLY A 677 -0.37 -8.14 -26.09
CA GLY A 677 -0.47 -7.20 -27.21
C GLY A 677 0.81 -7.17 -28.06
N ALA A 678 1.97 -7.07 -27.41
CA ALA A 678 3.26 -7.02 -28.09
C ALA A 678 3.60 -8.33 -28.83
N VAL A 679 3.40 -9.48 -28.19
CA VAL A 679 3.65 -10.81 -28.79
C VAL A 679 2.65 -11.08 -29.90
N GLY A 680 1.36 -10.80 -29.70
CA GLY A 680 0.32 -10.96 -30.72
C GLY A 680 0.59 -10.12 -31.97
N HIS A 681 0.98 -8.84 -31.77
CA HIS A 681 1.39 -7.97 -32.87
C HIS A 681 2.65 -8.48 -33.58
N ALA A 682 3.62 -9.02 -32.85
CA ALA A 682 4.83 -9.60 -33.39
C ALA A 682 4.53 -10.81 -34.32
N LEU A 683 3.70 -11.76 -33.82
CA LEU A 683 3.30 -12.94 -34.57
C LEU A 683 2.51 -12.58 -35.84
N ALA A 684 1.54 -11.68 -35.73
CA ALA A 684 0.75 -11.23 -36.89
C ALA A 684 1.62 -10.55 -37.96
N THR A 685 2.61 -9.76 -37.56
CA THR A 685 3.54 -9.08 -38.47
C THR A 685 4.52 -10.06 -39.10
N ALA A 686 5.05 -11.02 -38.30
CA ALA A 686 5.96 -12.05 -38.81
C ALA A 686 5.30 -12.90 -39.93
N VAL A 687 4.07 -13.38 -39.69
CA VAL A 687 3.33 -14.18 -40.68
C VAL A 687 3.02 -13.37 -41.93
N ARG A 688 2.69 -12.09 -41.84
CA ARG A 688 2.46 -11.23 -43.01
C ARG A 688 3.70 -11.06 -43.88
N ARG A 689 4.87 -10.81 -43.26
CA ARG A 689 6.13 -10.56 -43.98
C ARG A 689 6.72 -11.82 -44.62
N ARG A 690 6.56 -12.98 -43.98
CA ARG A 690 7.02 -14.26 -44.47
C ARG A 690 5.99 -14.99 -45.37
N GLY A 691 4.96 -14.26 -45.81
CA GLY A 691 3.91 -14.82 -46.66
C GLY A 691 4.44 -15.41 -47.97
N VAL A 692 5.42 -14.78 -48.58
CA VAL A 692 6.08 -15.29 -49.81
C VAL A 692 6.82 -16.60 -49.51
N GLU A 693 7.62 -16.66 -48.42
CA GLU A 693 8.34 -17.89 -48.04
C GLU A 693 7.37 -19.05 -47.78
N VAL A 694 6.26 -18.77 -47.07
CA VAL A 694 5.19 -19.76 -46.84
C VAL A 694 4.49 -20.16 -48.12
N ALA A 695 4.26 -19.23 -49.05
CA ALA A 695 3.65 -19.53 -50.35
C ALA A 695 4.55 -20.43 -51.21
N VAL A 696 5.86 -20.16 -51.26
CA VAL A 696 6.86 -21.01 -51.91
C VAL A 696 6.89 -22.42 -51.34
N MET A 697 6.97 -22.54 -50.01
CA MET A 697 6.95 -23.85 -49.35
C MET A 697 5.66 -24.62 -49.59
N ARG A 698 4.51 -23.94 -49.71
CA ARG A 698 3.23 -24.55 -50.08
C ARG A 698 3.17 -24.98 -51.56
N ALA A 699 3.80 -24.22 -52.44
CA ALA A 699 3.94 -24.61 -53.83
C ALA A 699 4.82 -25.87 -53.97
N LEU A 700 5.80 -26.06 -53.10
CA LEU A 700 6.66 -27.24 -52.99
C LEU A 700 6.01 -28.43 -52.23
N GLY A 701 4.71 -28.36 -51.92
CA GLY A 701 3.97 -29.47 -51.32
C GLY A 701 3.66 -29.37 -49.81
N MET A 702 3.98 -28.27 -49.11
CA MET A 702 3.62 -28.09 -47.72
C MET A 702 2.09 -28.01 -47.53
N THR A 703 1.53 -28.86 -46.68
CA THR A 703 0.09 -28.89 -46.38
C THR A 703 -0.37 -27.70 -45.57
N ARG A 704 -1.68 -27.39 -45.60
CA ARG A 704 -2.29 -26.34 -44.76
C ARG A 704 -2.08 -26.59 -43.24
N ARG A 705 -2.08 -27.87 -42.83
CA ARG A 705 -1.81 -28.26 -41.42
C ARG A 705 -0.37 -27.94 -41.04
N GLN A 706 0.60 -28.33 -41.89
CA GLN A 706 2.01 -28.02 -41.67
C GLN A 706 2.31 -26.52 -41.64
N ALA A 707 1.67 -25.70 -42.48
CA ALA A 707 1.80 -24.24 -42.41
C ALA A 707 1.26 -23.65 -41.10
N ARG A 708 0.19 -24.22 -40.52
CA ARG A 708 -0.28 -23.84 -39.16
C ARG A 708 0.73 -24.25 -38.07
N THR A 709 1.25 -25.49 -38.15
CA THR A 709 2.24 -26.02 -37.20
C THR A 709 3.50 -25.14 -37.17
N VAL A 710 3.96 -24.61 -38.28
CA VAL A 710 5.11 -23.66 -38.35
C VAL A 710 4.85 -22.45 -37.45
N VAL A 711 3.66 -21.85 -37.54
CA VAL A 711 3.33 -20.66 -36.73
C VAL A 711 3.14 -21.02 -35.25
N LEU A 712 2.55 -22.20 -34.95
CA LEU A 712 2.41 -22.69 -33.57
C LEU A 712 3.78 -22.96 -32.95
N VAL A 713 4.69 -23.63 -33.65
CA VAL A 713 6.07 -23.89 -33.20
C VAL A 713 6.81 -22.57 -32.97
N GLN A 714 6.65 -21.60 -33.86
CA GLN A 714 7.22 -20.27 -33.67
C GLN A 714 6.73 -19.61 -32.36
N ALA A 715 5.43 -19.66 -32.07
CA ALA A 715 4.83 -19.08 -30.88
C ALA A 715 5.28 -19.83 -29.60
N THR A 716 5.26 -21.17 -29.66
CA THR A 716 5.71 -22.01 -28.54
C THR A 716 7.18 -21.77 -28.20
N LEU A 717 8.04 -21.65 -29.20
CA LEU A 717 9.48 -21.41 -28.99
C LEU A 717 9.74 -20.02 -28.38
N LEU A 718 8.98 -19.00 -28.81
CA LEU A 718 9.02 -17.68 -28.18
C LEU A 718 8.58 -17.75 -26.70
N ALA A 719 7.51 -18.51 -26.40
CA ALA A 719 7.05 -18.72 -25.03
C ALA A 719 8.09 -19.46 -24.17
N VAL A 720 8.68 -20.55 -24.70
CA VAL A 720 9.72 -21.32 -24.00
C VAL A 720 10.93 -20.45 -23.67
N ILE A 721 11.42 -19.64 -24.62
CA ILE A 721 12.55 -18.73 -24.35
C ILE A 721 12.13 -17.65 -23.34
N GLY A 722 10.93 -17.09 -23.48
CA GLY A 722 10.36 -16.14 -22.53
C GLY A 722 10.34 -16.70 -21.12
N LEU A 723 9.90 -17.95 -20.94
CA LEU A 723 9.85 -18.66 -19.67
C LEU A 723 11.25 -18.99 -19.13
N SER A 724 12.16 -19.51 -19.96
CA SER A 724 13.51 -19.93 -19.53
C SER A 724 14.32 -18.80 -18.91
N PHE A 725 14.17 -17.58 -19.40
CA PHE A 725 14.85 -16.39 -18.88
C PHE A 725 13.92 -15.55 -17.98
N GLY A 726 12.65 -15.42 -18.32
CA GLY A 726 11.70 -14.59 -17.60
C GLY A 726 11.36 -15.13 -16.21
N VAL A 727 11.31 -16.47 -16.03
CA VAL A 727 10.98 -17.05 -14.71
C VAL A 727 12.09 -16.78 -13.68
N PRO A 728 13.36 -17.18 -13.90
CA PRO A 728 14.40 -16.96 -12.90
C PRO A 728 14.65 -15.48 -12.64
N LEU A 729 14.66 -14.65 -13.69
CA LEU A 729 14.86 -13.21 -13.54
C LEU A 729 13.66 -12.53 -12.85
N GLY A 730 12.43 -12.97 -13.12
CA GLY A 730 11.23 -12.45 -12.48
C GLY A 730 11.18 -12.76 -10.99
N VAL A 731 11.50 -14.00 -10.60
CA VAL A 731 11.59 -14.37 -9.19
C VAL A 731 12.70 -13.59 -8.47
N ALA A 732 13.88 -13.50 -9.10
CA ALA A 732 15.00 -12.73 -8.53
C ALA A 732 14.61 -11.27 -8.33
N LEU A 733 14.05 -10.60 -9.35
CA LEU A 733 13.62 -9.19 -9.26
C LEU A 733 12.53 -9.01 -8.20
N GLY A 734 11.51 -9.87 -8.16
CA GLY A 734 10.43 -9.77 -7.18
C GLY A 734 10.92 -9.93 -5.74
N ARG A 735 11.87 -10.85 -5.49
CA ARG A 735 12.52 -11.01 -4.19
C ARG A 735 13.39 -9.81 -3.81
N THR A 736 14.14 -9.26 -4.74
CA THR A 736 14.97 -8.07 -4.50
C THR A 736 14.12 -6.86 -4.15
N LEU A 737 13.03 -6.64 -4.89
CA LEU A 737 12.08 -5.55 -4.61
C LEU A 737 11.40 -5.74 -3.25
N TRP A 738 10.97 -6.96 -2.92
CA TRP A 738 10.38 -7.25 -1.62
C TRP A 738 11.38 -7.06 -0.47
N ARG A 739 12.63 -7.48 -0.66
CA ARG A 739 13.68 -7.25 0.33
C ARG A 739 13.93 -5.77 0.58
N ALA A 740 13.94 -4.95 -0.47
CA ALA A 740 14.09 -3.49 -0.34
C ALA A 740 12.95 -2.85 0.48
N VAL A 741 11.71 -3.37 0.36
CA VAL A 741 10.59 -2.94 1.20
C VAL A 741 10.77 -3.42 2.64
N ALA A 742 11.14 -4.69 2.83
CA ALA A 742 11.36 -5.27 4.15
C ALA A 742 12.50 -4.60 4.94
N ASP A 743 13.52 -4.12 4.25
CA ASP A 743 14.65 -3.38 4.86
C ASP A 743 14.24 -1.95 5.30
N GLN A 744 13.19 -1.38 4.68
CA GLN A 744 12.65 -0.06 5.03
C GLN A 744 11.55 -0.14 6.09
N THR A 745 10.75 -1.21 6.07
CA THR A 745 9.69 -1.47 7.06
C THR A 745 10.23 -2.49 8.05
N PRO A 746 10.28 -2.21 9.36
CA PRO A 746 10.78 -3.16 10.34
C PRO A 746 9.93 -4.44 10.36
N LEU A 747 10.36 -5.47 9.62
CA LEU A 747 9.71 -6.78 9.58
C LEU A 747 10.74 -7.91 9.42
N PHE A 748 10.41 -9.08 9.92
CA PHE A 748 11.24 -10.27 9.74
C PHE A 748 11.13 -10.77 8.29
N TYR A 749 12.21 -10.55 7.51
CA TYR A 749 12.24 -10.91 6.10
C TYR A 749 12.21 -12.41 5.87
N GLN A 750 11.26 -12.86 5.06
CA GLN A 750 11.25 -14.21 4.49
C GLN A 750 11.20 -14.15 2.96
N PRO A 751 12.03 -14.96 2.26
CA PRO A 751 12.00 -14.98 0.80
C PRO A 751 10.64 -15.44 0.27
N PRO A 752 9.92 -14.61 -0.49
CA PRO A 752 8.57 -14.98 -0.96
C PRO A 752 8.63 -16.08 -2.03
N ILE A 753 7.61 -16.96 -2.01
CA ILE A 753 7.39 -18.00 -2.99
C ILE A 753 5.98 -17.86 -3.55
N ALA A 754 5.87 -17.35 -4.80
CA ALA A 754 4.61 -17.25 -5.51
C ALA A 754 4.20 -18.60 -6.11
N PHE A 755 3.86 -19.59 -5.27
CA PHE A 755 3.63 -20.97 -5.67
C PHE A 755 2.66 -21.11 -6.84
N TRP A 756 1.47 -20.51 -6.75
CA TRP A 756 0.46 -20.59 -7.81
C TRP A 756 0.90 -19.90 -9.10
N ALA A 757 1.60 -18.77 -9.00
CA ALA A 757 2.12 -18.08 -10.17
C ALA A 757 3.19 -18.93 -10.88
N LEU A 758 4.11 -19.54 -10.14
CA LEU A 758 5.15 -20.44 -10.67
C LEU A 758 4.54 -21.68 -11.34
N LEU A 759 3.52 -22.28 -10.73
CA LEU A 759 2.82 -23.44 -11.27
C LEU A 759 2.08 -23.10 -12.57
N LEU A 760 1.39 -21.97 -12.62
CA LEU A 760 0.49 -21.58 -13.69
C LEU A 760 1.18 -20.80 -14.81
N VAL A 761 2.30 -20.12 -14.58
CA VAL A 761 2.93 -19.27 -15.59
C VAL A 761 3.30 -20.05 -16.86
N THR A 762 3.81 -21.26 -16.72
CA THR A 762 4.22 -22.08 -17.88
C THR A 762 3.02 -22.52 -18.73
N PRO A 763 1.99 -23.19 -18.21
CA PRO A 763 0.84 -23.60 -19.04
C PRO A 763 0.08 -22.39 -19.58
N VAL A 764 -0.09 -21.32 -18.82
CA VAL A 764 -0.79 -20.11 -19.26
C VAL A 764 -0.02 -19.40 -20.39
N ALA A 765 1.29 -19.19 -20.23
CA ALA A 765 2.11 -18.54 -21.26
C ALA A 765 2.10 -19.32 -22.59
N VAL A 766 2.23 -20.65 -22.52
CA VAL A 766 2.17 -21.52 -23.73
C VAL A 766 0.78 -21.48 -24.34
N LEU A 767 -0.28 -21.55 -23.56
CA LEU A 767 -1.66 -21.48 -24.03
C LEU A 767 -1.95 -20.13 -24.70
N VAL A 768 -1.58 -19.01 -24.08
CA VAL A 768 -1.76 -17.66 -24.63
C VAL A 768 -0.97 -17.50 -25.92
N ALA A 769 0.30 -17.91 -25.97
CA ALA A 769 1.12 -17.82 -27.17
C ALA A 769 0.51 -18.60 -28.34
N ASN A 770 0.01 -19.82 -28.07
CA ASN A 770 -0.63 -20.66 -29.08
C ASN A 770 -2.01 -20.10 -29.49
N ALA A 771 -2.81 -19.57 -28.58
CA ALA A 771 -4.06 -18.89 -28.90
C ALA A 771 -3.84 -17.67 -29.80
N LEU A 772 -2.82 -16.85 -29.51
CA LEU A 772 -2.41 -15.73 -30.36
C LEU A 772 -1.93 -16.19 -31.77
N ALA A 773 -1.37 -17.38 -31.87
CA ALA A 773 -0.91 -17.98 -33.13
C ALA A 773 -2.06 -18.54 -34.03
N VAL A 774 -3.24 -18.81 -33.45
CA VAL A 774 -4.36 -19.43 -34.19
C VAL A 774 -4.79 -18.60 -35.40
N TRP A 775 -5.02 -17.31 -35.22
CA TRP A 775 -5.48 -16.43 -36.29
C TRP A 775 -4.42 -16.20 -37.38
N PRO A 776 -3.15 -15.83 -37.07
CA PRO A 776 -2.08 -15.78 -38.07
C PRO A 776 -1.84 -17.11 -38.73
N GLY A 777 -1.89 -18.22 -38.01
CA GLY A 777 -1.74 -19.57 -38.60
C GLY A 777 -2.86 -19.95 -39.55
N ARG A 778 -4.12 -19.60 -39.25
CA ARG A 778 -5.26 -19.77 -40.19
C ARG A 778 -5.07 -18.92 -41.44
N ARG A 779 -4.55 -17.70 -41.31
CA ARG A 779 -4.26 -16.81 -42.42
C ARG A 779 -3.14 -17.35 -43.29
N ALA A 780 -2.05 -17.84 -42.70
CA ALA A 780 -0.96 -18.51 -43.43
C ALA A 780 -1.46 -19.74 -44.26
N ALA A 781 -2.32 -20.55 -43.61
CA ALA A 781 -2.89 -21.74 -44.23
C ALA A 781 -3.89 -21.45 -45.39
N ARG A 782 -4.54 -20.29 -45.39
CA ARG A 782 -5.57 -19.91 -46.37
C ARG A 782 -5.06 -18.99 -47.51
N MET A 783 -3.76 -18.60 -47.48
CA MET A 783 -3.19 -17.76 -48.54
C MET A 783 -3.32 -18.41 -49.92
N ARG A 784 -3.74 -17.63 -50.91
CA ARG A 784 -3.83 -18.04 -52.32
C ARG A 784 -2.45 -17.94 -52.96
N ILE A 785 -1.80 -19.08 -53.25
CA ILE A 785 -0.41 -19.18 -53.70
C ILE A 785 -0.19 -18.36 -54.99
N GLY A 786 -1.11 -18.46 -55.94
CA GLY A 786 -1.00 -17.75 -57.21
C GLY A 786 -1.08 -16.24 -57.16
N HIS A 787 -1.80 -15.67 -56.14
CA HIS A 787 -1.87 -14.22 -55.96
C HIS A 787 -0.60 -13.64 -55.29
N VAL A 788 0.01 -14.40 -54.33
CA VAL A 788 1.21 -13.96 -53.62
C VAL A 788 2.45 -14.00 -54.52
N LEU A 789 2.55 -15.03 -55.40
CA LEU A 789 3.68 -15.18 -56.28
C LEU A 789 3.62 -14.28 -57.54
N ARG A 790 2.42 -13.76 -57.93
CA ARG A 790 2.26 -12.80 -59.05
C ARG A 790 2.43 -11.33 -58.61
N ALA A 791 2.44 -11.07 -57.33
CA ALA A 791 2.56 -9.70 -56.77
C ALA A 791 4.01 -9.22 -56.61
N GLU A 792 4.97 -10.04 -57.01
CA GLU A 792 6.38 -9.69 -57.25
C GLU A 792 6.61 -9.45 -58.77
#